data_cfc034fc3da0075c412bcd48eb81297a
#
_entry.id   cfc034fc3da0075c412bcd48eb81297a
#
_cell.length_a   1.000
_cell.length_b   1.000
_cell.length_c   1.000
_cell.angle_alpha   90.00
_cell.angle_beta   90.00
_cell.angle_gamma   90.00
#
_symmetry.space_group_name_H-M   'P 1'
#
loop_
_entity.id
_entity.type
_entity.pdbx_description
1 polymer ?
#
loop_
_entity_poly.entity_id
_entity_poly.type
_entity_poly.pdbx_seq_one_letter_code
_entity_poly.pdbx_strand_id
1 'polypeptide(L)'
;PRSTTSAAAGGRVGVQKGRAGLGGAGGAAAPGTDNEDVARARTGRPRSTKSGSAGKPVKASGKPSREPAARPEEPAEPTTSVTGDGAPKPKAKSKTRTRTTAKAGTATTAKAATATGAKSTAKAGAEATARSGAKAGAKSGARTPAKSRAKTPAKPGRTPAARTRRPVAATEPPASPYAPHPDDRGRLLYGHHHDPHGVLGAHPAKDGIVVRALRPYATGVAVVAEGLRVALADDGDGFFSGLLPVASVPDYRLEITYPGQEGGPGHTLTTPDPYRMLPSLGSFDLHLIGEGRHEELWRALGARPMTHEGVTGTRFAVWAPNARGVRVIGDFNYWDGTAYPMRSLGSSGIWELFVPGVGEGALYRFEIARPDGSLTRRSDPMARRTEVPPANASVVADSHHTWGDHAWLARRGQTPVHEAPFSVYEVHLASWRPGLTYRQLAEQLPAYVKDLGFTHVELMPVAEHPFGGSWGYQVTGFYAPTARLGTPDDFKYLVDALHQAGIGVLMDWVPAHFPRDDWALAEFDGRPLYEHPDPLRAAHPDWGTLEFDYGRAEVRNFLVANAVYWCEEFHIDGLRVDAVASMLYLDYSREDGQWSPNEYGGRENHDAVAFLQEMNATVYRRAPGVVTIAEESTAWDGVTRPTHLTGEGGFGGLGFGLKWNMGWMHDSLEYMAKEPVHRRYHHNEMTFSMVYAYSENYVLPISHDEVVHGKQALVSKMPGDWWQRRADHRAYLGFMWAHPGKQLLFMGQEFAQGAEWSEEHGPDWWLLDPAYGAEADHRGVRDLVRELNTVYGATPALWQRDTDPGGFAWIVSDAAEDNVLAFLRYDHQGAPLLAVSNFSPVVRHGYALGVPDTHTVWREVLNTDEERYGGGGIGNPEPLKPGEPGTHGRPAALRLTLPPLATVWLRPA
;
A
#
# COMPACT_ATOMS: atom_id res chain seq x y z
N PRO A 1 47.64 10.18 -27.50
CA PRO A 1 47.82 11.27 -28.41
C PRO A 1 47.32 10.91 -29.81
N ARG A 2 46.52 11.79 -30.26
CA ARG A 2 46.32 12.18 -31.65
C ARG A 2 45.71 11.13 -32.60
N SER A 3 44.50 11.40 -33.03
CA SER A 3 44.12 12.25 -34.16
C SER A 3 44.35 11.50 -35.49
N THR A 4 43.47 11.45 -36.41
CA THR A 4 42.85 12.46 -37.26
C THR A 4 41.89 11.76 -38.20
N THR A 5 40.70 12.32 -38.37
CA THR A 5 40.15 12.91 -39.59
C THR A 5 40.24 12.10 -40.89
N SER A 6 39.12 11.91 -41.61
CA SER A 6 38.58 12.75 -42.67
C SER A 6 37.59 11.91 -43.46
N ALA A 7 36.35 12.29 -43.57
CA ALA A 7 35.69 13.09 -44.61
C ALA A 7 35.39 12.30 -45.90
N ALA A 8 34.12 12.13 -46.15
CA ALA A 8 33.22 12.83 -47.06
C ALA A 8 33.14 12.26 -48.51
N ALA A 9 31.96 12.20 -48.94
CA ALA A 9 31.30 12.45 -50.22
C ALA A 9 30.29 11.35 -50.54
N GLY A 10 29.03 11.52 -50.67
CA GLY A 10 28.31 12.56 -51.42
C GLY A 10 27.63 11.88 -52.59
N GLY A 11 26.33 11.80 -52.60
CA GLY A 11 25.58 11.29 -53.75
C GLY A 11 24.07 11.40 -53.53
N ARG A 12 23.55 12.59 -53.80
CA ARG A 12 22.13 12.85 -54.12
C ARG A 12 21.82 12.40 -55.55
N VAL A 13 20.60 11.90 -55.78
CA VAL A 13 19.71 12.06 -56.95
C VAL A 13 18.52 11.16 -56.68
N GLY A 14 17.23 11.45 -56.70
CA GLY A 14 16.50 12.52 -57.34
C GLY A 14 15.08 11.99 -57.49
N VAL A 15 14.15 12.79 -57.12
CA VAL A 15 12.69 12.78 -57.27
C VAL A 15 12.25 12.30 -58.65
N GLN A 16 11.16 11.49 -58.76
CA GLN A 16 10.10 11.85 -59.70
C GLN A 16 8.74 11.22 -59.35
N LYS A 17 7.76 12.10 -59.40
CA LYS A 17 6.31 11.87 -59.39
C LYS A 17 5.86 11.23 -60.69
N GLY A 18 4.86 10.37 -60.64
CA GLY A 18 4.11 9.94 -61.81
C GLY A 18 2.65 9.67 -61.42
N ARG A 19 1.79 10.51 -61.97
CA ARG A 19 0.34 10.55 -61.84
C ARG A 19 -0.30 9.84 -63.01
N ALA A 20 -1.59 9.42 -62.82
CA ALA A 20 -2.68 9.16 -63.80
C ALA A 20 -2.68 7.75 -64.42
N GLY A 21 -3.76 7.12 -64.65
CA GLY A 21 -5.16 7.39 -64.56
C GLY A 21 -6.00 6.30 -65.21
N LEU A 22 -7.24 6.29 -64.82
CA LEU A 22 -8.43 6.02 -65.62
C LEU A 22 -8.70 4.65 -66.29
N GLY A 23 -9.89 4.19 -65.99
CA GLY A 23 -10.76 3.44 -66.88
C GLY A 23 -11.14 2.04 -66.28
N GLY A 24 -12.33 1.68 -66.05
CA GLY A 24 -13.62 2.15 -66.34
C GLY A 24 -14.57 1.00 -66.42
N ALA A 25 -15.74 1.21 -65.94
CA ALA A 25 -17.02 0.68 -66.34
C ALA A 25 -17.28 -0.82 -66.18
N GLY A 26 -18.29 -1.20 -65.62
CA GLY A 26 -19.71 -1.16 -65.70
C GLY A 26 -20.25 -2.32 -64.94
N GLY A 27 -21.29 -2.32 -64.29
CA GLY A 27 -22.56 -1.77 -64.52
C GLY A 27 -23.61 -2.66 -63.88
N ALA A 28 -24.49 -2.06 -63.20
CA ALA A 28 -25.98 -2.26 -63.13
C ALA A 28 -26.45 -3.64 -62.61
N ALA A 29 -27.47 -3.76 -61.85
CA ALA A 29 -28.63 -2.96 -61.51
C ALA A 29 -29.35 -3.53 -60.29
N ALA A 30 -29.91 -2.71 -59.50
CA ALA A 30 -31.10 -3.00 -58.71
C ALA A 30 -32.34 -2.97 -59.67
N PRO A 31 -33.52 -3.33 -59.31
CA PRO A 31 -34.38 -2.80 -58.27
C PRO A 31 -35.15 -3.89 -57.53
N GLY A 32 -35.82 -3.68 -56.50
CA GLY A 32 -36.76 -2.67 -56.06
C GLY A 32 -38.02 -3.27 -55.51
N THR A 33 -38.54 -2.58 -54.57
CA THR A 33 -39.96 -2.37 -54.26
C THR A 33 -40.71 -3.60 -53.75
N ASP A 34 -41.61 -3.52 -52.88
CA ASP A 34 -42.33 -2.45 -52.15
C ASP A 34 -43.11 -3.13 -51.01
N ASN A 35 -43.29 -2.37 -49.97
CA ASN A 35 -44.54 -1.97 -49.39
C ASN A 35 -45.50 -2.95 -48.75
N GLU A 36 -45.81 -2.43 -47.61
CA GLU A 36 -47.15 -2.21 -47.03
C GLU A 36 -47.76 -3.42 -46.36
N ASP A 37 -48.35 -3.26 -45.32
CA ASP A 37 -48.88 -2.26 -44.40
C ASP A 37 -49.88 -2.95 -43.49
N VAL A 38 -50.26 -2.27 -42.43
CA VAL A 38 -51.56 -2.37 -41.76
C VAL A 38 -51.76 -3.52 -40.76
N ALA A 39 -51.92 -3.23 -39.58
CA ALA A 39 -52.68 -2.44 -38.68
C ALA A 39 -53.14 -3.22 -37.45
N ARG A 40 -53.08 -2.57 -36.36
CA ARG A 40 -54.04 -2.33 -35.29
C ARG A 40 -55.03 -3.45 -34.91
N ALA A 41 -55.02 -3.73 -33.63
CA ALA A 41 -56.14 -3.48 -32.69
C ALA A 41 -55.78 -4.02 -31.32
N ARG A 42 -55.64 -3.20 -30.29
CA ARG A 42 -56.68 -2.69 -29.36
C ARG A 42 -57.50 -3.83 -28.76
N THR A 43 -57.42 -3.90 -27.49
CA THR A 43 -58.20 -3.53 -26.30
C THR A 43 -58.28 -4.71 -25.40
N GLY A 44 -58.37 -4.68 -24.12
CA GLY A 44 -58.93 -3.78 -23.23
C GLY A 44 -58.85 -4.30 -21.79
N ARG A 45 -58.76 -3.39 -20.92
CA ARG A 45 -59.17 -3.55 -19.52
C ARG A 45 -60.66 -3.71 -19.41
N PRO A 46 -61.17 -4.26 -18.33
CA PRO A 46 -62.00 -3.43 -17.49
C PRO A 46 -61.71 -3.51 -16.01
N ARG A 47 -61.98 -2.40 -15.48
CA ARG A 47 -62.22 -1.85 -14.16
C ARG A 47 -63.43 -2.46 -13.45
N SER A 48 -63.31 -2.37 -12.14
CA SER A 48 -64.17 -1.76 -11.09
C SER A 48 -65.02 -2.76 -10.35
N THR A 49 -65.26 -2.61 -9.05
CA THR A 49 -65.84 -1.53 -8.26
C THR A 49 -65.59 -1.79 -6.78
N LYS A 50 -65.17 -0.85 -6.03
CA LYS A 50 -65.83 0.00 -5.02
C LYS A 50 -66.70 -0.68 -3.94
N SER A 51 -66.33 -0.50 -2.67
CA SER A 51 -66.95 0.45 -1.70
C SER A 51 -66.30 0.21 -0.34
N GLY A 52 -65.79 1.08 0.47
CA GLY A 52 -66.34 2.26 1.10
C GLY A 52 -66.39 1.91 2.61
N SER A 53 -65.91 2.56 3.57
CA SER A 53 -65.93 3.89 4.09
C SER A 53 -65.17 3.97 5.44
N ALA A 54 -64.31 4.96 5.61
CA ALA A 54 -64.39 6.06 6.57
C ALA A 54 -64.37 5.72 8.08
N GLY A 55 -63.42 6.33 8.77
CA GLY A 55 -63.49 6.66 10.18
C GLY A 55 -62.17 6.88 10.86
N LYS A 56 -61.74 8.13 10.94
CA LYS A 56 -60.80 8.68 11.96
C LYS A 56 -61.57 9.40 13.01
N PRO A 57 -61.03 9.91 14.12
CA PRO A 57 -59.88 9.62 14.98
C PRO A 57 -60.28 9.49 16.45
N VAL A 58 -59.35 9.34 17.44
CA VAL A 58 -59.27 10.14 18.67
C VAL A 58 -58.18 9.59 19.63
N LYS A 59 -57.42 10.53 20.23
CA LYS A 59 -56.39 10.43 21.26
C LYS A 59 -56.89 9.87 22.59
N ALA A 60 -55.99 9.21 23.39
CA ALA A 60 -55.54 9.69 24.70
C ALA A 60 -54.91 8.60 25.54
N SER A 61 -53.68 8.86 25.97
CA SER A 61 -53.12 8.81 27.37
C SER A 61 -53.41 7.64 28.31
N GLY A 62 -52.29 7.12 28.90
CA GLY A 62 -52.34 6.55 30.24
C GLY A 62 -51.39 5.40 30.52
N LYS A 63 -50.27 5.66 31.18
CA LYS A 63 -49.53 4.73 32.04
C LYS A 63 -50.35 4.54 33.33
N PRO A 64 -50.20 3.46 34.16
CA PRO A 64 -48.98 3.04 34.81
C PRO A 64 -48.85 1.54 35.21
N SER A 65 -47.60 1.16 35.46
CA SER A 65 -47.02 0.26 36.53
C SER A 65 -47.68 -1.02 36.93
N ARG A 66 -46.93 -2.13 36.96
CA ARG A 66 -46.41 -2.95 38.08
C ARG A 66 -46.19 -4.41 37.69
N GLU A 67 -45.03 -4.89 38.13
CA GLU A 67 -44.51 -6.25 38.32
C GLU A 67 -45.38 -7.09 39.30
N PRO A 68 -44.99 -8.35 39.65
CA PRO A 68 -44.23 -9.45 39.02
C PRO A 68 -44.90 -10.85 39.29
N ALA A 69 -44.28 -11.94 38.79
CA ALA A 69 -44.27 -13.33 39.28
C ALA A 69 -44.28 -14.35 38.11
N ALA A 70 -43.70 -15.53 38.07
CA ALA A 70 -43.01 -16.41 38.99
C ALA A 70 -42.36 -17.55 38.16
N ARG A 71 -41.31 -18.16 38.73
CA ARG A 71 -40.70 -19.44 38.25
C ARG A 71 -41.65 -20.62 38.65
N PRO A 72 -41.44 -21.82 38.07
CA PRO A 72 -41.02 -22.99 38.84
C PRO A 72 -39.92 -23.79 38.09
N GLU A 73 -38.91 -24.28 38.76
CA GLU A 73 -38.63 -25.39 39.70
C GLU A 73 -38.02 -26.63 38.97
N GLU A 74 -36.84 -27.01 39.47
CA GLU A 74 -36.10 -28.26 39.30
C GLU A 74 -36.78 -29.41 40.08
N PRO A 75 -36.30 -30.68 39.92
CA PRO A 75 -35.89 -31.49 41.06
C PRO A 75 -34.54 -32.23 40.85
N ALA A 76 -33.62 -32.09 41.78
CA ALA A 76 -33.26 -32.80 43.04
C ALA A 76 -32.49 -34.12 42.88
N GLU A 77 -31.30 -34.10 43.47
CA GLU A 77 -30.37 -35.21 43.78
C GLU A 77 -30.91 -36.27 44.75
N PRO A 78 -30.10 -37.31 45.02
CA PRO A 78 -29.73 -37.49 46.42
C PRO A 78 -28.25 -37.81 46.73
N THR A 79 -27.91 -37.23 47.86
CA THR A 79 -26.73 -37.28 48.70
C THR A 79 -26.32 -38.63 49.22
N THR A 80 -25.03 -38.86 49.55
CA THR A 80 -24.56 -39.40 50.84
C THR A 80 -23.16 -38.87 51.21
N SER A 81 -23.12 -38.51 52.48
CA SER A 81 -22.04 -37.93 53.24
C SER A 81 -21.02 -38.95 53.79
N VAL A 82 -19.81 -38.50 54.21
CA VAL A 82 -19.30 -38.50 55.59
C VAL A 82 -17.82 -38.05 55.69
N THR A 83 -17.61 -36.97 56.43
CA THR A 83 -16.56 -36.53 57.38
C THR A 83 -15.10 -36.99 57.22
N GLY A 84 -14.11 -36.26 57.53
CA GLY A 84 -13.74 -35.25 58.44
C GLY A 84 -12.27 -34.85 58.46
N ASP A 85 -12.05 -33.65 58.87
CA ASP A 85 -10.93 -33.04 59.59
C ASP A 85 -9.47 -33.08 59.20
N GLY A 86 -8.84 -31.89 59.17
CA GLY A 86 -7.55 -31.58 59.78
C GLY A 86 -6.48 -30.85 58.88
N ALA A 87 -6.44 -29.51 58.93
CA ALA A 87 -5.24 -28.74 58.65
C ALA A 87 -4.25 -28.78 59.87
N PRO A 88 -2.98 -28.42 59.81
CA PRO A 88 -2.40 -27.17 59.29
C PRO A 88 -0.97 -27.23 58.68
N LYS A 89 -0.53 -26.13 58.06
CA LYS A 89 0.87 -25.78 57.74
C LYS A 89 1.78 -25.72 58.98
N PRO A 90 3.14 -25.89 58.88
CA PRO A 90 4.00 -24.83 58.41
C PRO A 90 5.40 -25.20 57.88
N LYS A 91 5.96 -24.21 57.14
CA LYS A 91 7.37 -23.69 57.04
C LYS A 91 8.65 -24.59 57.06
N ALA A 92 9.39 -24.46 55.94
CA ALA A 92 10.79 -23.95 55.83
C ALA A 92 12.02 -24.84 56.20
N LYS A 93 12.99 -24.73 55.25
CA LYS A 93 14.43 -24.71 55.36
C LYS A 93 15.27 -25.92 55.01
N SER A 94 16.06 -25.74 53.96
CA SER A 94 17.53 -25.73 53.77
C SER A 94 18.26 -27.04 53.51
N LYS A 95 19.04 -26.93 52.42
CA LYS A 95 20.42 -27.38 52.16
C LYS A 95 20.81 -28.86 52.33
N THR A 96 21.30 -29.54 51.31
CA THR A 96 22.74 -29.80 51.06
C THR A 96 22.94 -30.97 50.10
N ARG A 97 23.80 -30.74 49.11
CA ARG A 97 24.67 -31.61 48.30
C ARG A 97 24.68 -33.13 48.61
N THR A 98 24.60 -33.99 47.56
CA THR A 98 25.72 -34.85 47.19
C THR A 98 25.50 -35.55 45.84
N ARG A 99 26.56 -35.78 45.13
CA ARG A 99 26.81 -36.44 43.85
C ARG A 99 26.56 -37.97 43.97
N THR A 100 26.02 -38.61 42.94
CA THR A 100 26.68 -39.79 42.32
C THR A 100 25.94 -40.30 41.07
N THR A 101 26.70 -40.81 40.15
CA THR A 101 26.50 -41.37 38.82
C THR A 101 25.52 -42.56 38.71
N ALA A 102 24.75 -42.70 37.63
CA ALA A 102 24.88 -43.69 36.57
C ALA A 102 23.55 -44.04 35.86
N LYS A 103 23.61 -43.99 34.55
CA LYS A 103 23.01 -44.87 33.51
C LYS A 103 21.50 -45.06 33.32
N ALA A 104 21.10 -44.58 32.10
CA ALA A 104 20.29 -45.21 31.07
C ALA A 104 18.80 -45.50 31.34
N GLY A 105 17.96 -44.89 30.54
CA GLY A 105 16.56 -45.28 30.27
C GLY A 105 15.85 -44.24 29.45
N THR A 106 15.60 -44.61 28.21
CA THR A 106 14.81 -43.97 27.17
C THR A 106 13.43 -43.53 27.67
N ALA A 107 13.05 -42.25 27.46
CA ALA A 107 11.68 -41.84 27.36
C ALA A 107 11.63 -40.55 26.49
N THR A 108 11.00 -40.70 25.39
CA THR A 108 10.60 -39.70 24.41
C THR A 108 9.70 -38.67 25.06
N THR A 109 10.13 -37.41 25.09
CA THR A 109 9.24 -36.27 25.30
C THR A 109 9.45 -35.29 24.15
N ALA A 110 8.38 -35.12 23.39
CA ALA A 110 8.28 -34.08 22.38
C ALA A 110 8.49 -32.70 23.05
N LYS A 111 9.51 -32.00 22.61
CA LYS A 111 9.70 -30.58 22.91
C LYS A 111 9.19 -29.83 21.70
N ALA A 112 8.17 -29.03 21.93
CA ALA A 112 7.72 -27.99 21.00
C ALA A 112 8.92 -27.12 20.60
N ALA A 113 9.19 -27.06 19.33
CA ALA A 113 10.15 -26.12 18.76
C ALA A 113 9.46 -24.75 18.72
N THR A 114 9.91 -23.89 19.60
CA THR A 114 9.63 -22.46 19.55
C THR A 114 10.32 -21.86 18.34
N ALA A 115 9.60 -21.05 17.62
CA ALA A 115 9.98 -20.31 16.44
C ALA A 115 11.33 -19.57 16.60
N THR A 116 12.25 -19.87 15.73
CA THR A 116 13.44 -19.07 15.42
C THR A 116 13.44 -18.76 13.92
N GLY A 117 12.36 -18.16 13.44
CA GLY A 117 12.23 -17.81 12.02
C GLY A 117 12.22 -16.31 11.72
N ALA A 118 12.05 -15.47 12.73
CA ALA A 118 11.82 -14.03 12.51
C ALA A 118 13.10 -13.14 12.44
N LYS A 119 14.30 -13.73 12.61
CA LYS A 119 15.54 -12.93 12.68
C LYS A 119 16.30 -12.73 11.37
N SER A 120 15.85 -13.27 10.25
CA SER A 120 16.66 -13.21 9.01
C SER A 120 16.24 -12.14 7.99
N THR A 121 15.04 -11.59 8.05
CA THR A 121 14.56 -10.66 7.02
C THR A 121 14.85 -9.18 7.28
N ALA A 122 15.07 -8.78 8.55
CA ALA A 122 15.26 -7.38 8.89
C ALA A 122 16.71 -6.84 8.84
N LYS A 123 17.71 -7.70 8.70
CA LYS A 123 19.13 -7.27 8.76
C LYS A 123 19.71 -6.80 7.43
N ALA A 124 19.01 -6.98 6.33
CA ALA A 124 19.54 -6.68 5.01
C ALA A 124 19.44 -5.21 4.59
N GLY A 125 18.52 -4.44 5.14
CA GLY A 125 18.34 -3.01 4.78
C GLY A 125 19.30 -2.01 5.44
N ALA A 126 19.96 -2.38 6.54
CA ALA A 126 20.79 -1.47 7.32
C ALA A 126 22.31 -1.54 7.03
N GLU A 127 22.79 -2.62 6.40
CA GLU A 127 24.22 -2.76 6.11
C GLU A 127 24.67 -2.19 4.75
N ALA A 128 23.77 -1.86 3.86
CA ALA A 128 24.08 -1.33 2.53
C ALA A 128 24.56 0.14 2.53
N THR A 129 24.38 0.88 3.61
CA THR A 129 24.80 2.30 3.72
C THR A 129 26.19 2.55 4.28
N ALA A 130 26.91 1.50 4.71
CA ALA A 130 28.21 1.67 5.37
C ALA A 130 29.45 1.26 4.56
N ARG A 131 29.35 0.79 3.30
CA ARG A 131 30.49 0.21 2.57
C ARG A 131 30.77 0.70 1.14
N SER A 132 30.26 1.81 0.69
CA SER A 132 30.65 2.39 -0.59
C SER A 132 31.51 3.63 -0.46
N GLY A 133 32.65 3.52 0.21
CA GLY A 133 33.62 4.61 0.28
C GLY A 133 35.01 4.12 0.66
N ALA A 134 35.70 3.41 -0.22
CA ALA A 134 37.15 3.39 -0.35
C ALA A 134 37.63 2.21 -1.22
N LYS A 135 38.04 2.50 -2.44
CA LYS A 135 39.28 1.97 -3.02
C LYS A 135 39.45 2.43 -4.48
N ALA A 136 40.32 3.39 -4.65
CA ALA A 136 41.22 3.39 -5.80
C ALA A 136 42.53 4.00 -5.33
N GLY A 137 43.53 3.17 -5.32
CA GLY A 137 44.87 3.52 -4.86
C GLY A 137 45.77 3.97 -6.00
N ALA A 138 46.77 4.73 -5.67
CA ALA A 138 48.10 4.66 -6.33
C ALA A 138 49.17 5.14 -5.39
N LYS A 139 50.26 4.41 -5.36
CA LYS A 139 51.51 4.59 -4.59
C LYS A 139 52.28 5.81 -5.05
N SER A 140 52.87 6.58 -4.14
CA SER A 140 54.35 6.73 -4.05
C SER A 140 54.77 7.84 -3.11
N GLY A 141 55.78 7.59 -2.27
CA GLY A 141 56.86 8.54 -1.98
C GLY A 141 56.82 9.33 -0.69
N ALA A 142 57.57 8.85 0.23
CA ALA A 142 58.00 9.41 1.50
C ALA A 142 58.46 10.87 1.48
N ARG A 143 58.20 11.59 2.60
CA ARG A 143 59.15 12.26 3.49
C ARG A 143 58.48 13.24 4.43
N THR A 144 58.65 12.99 5.72
CA THR A 144 58.53 13.99 6.81
C THR A 144 59.72 14.94 6.73
N PRO A 145 59.60 16.22 7.14
CA PRO A 145 59.71 16.55 8.55
C PRO A 145 59.01 17.85 9.07
N ALA A 146 59.00 17.88 10.43
CA ALA A 146 59.16 19.05 11.32
C ALA A 146 58.02 20.04 11.55
N LYS A 147 57.73 20.14 12.83
CA LYS A 147 56.99 21.16 13.58
C LYS A 147 57.43 22.57 13.31
N SER A 148 56.54 23.53 13.17
CA SER A 148 56.82 24.92 13.58
C SER A 148 55.55 25.58 14.17
N ARG A 149 55.73 26.14 15.34
CA ARG A 149 54.84 27.02 16.09
C ARG A 149 54.51 28.27 15.26
N ALA A 150 53.28 28.65 15.16
CA ALA A 150 52.90 29.95 14.68
C ALA A 150 52.36 30.80 15.83
N LYS A 151 52.89 32.00 15.90
CA LYS A 151 52.62 33.04 16.86
C LYS A 151 51.32 33.80 16.52
N THR A 152 50.60 34.20 17.56
CA THR A 152 49.49 35.17 17.56
C THR A 152 49.93 36.51 16.99
N PRO A 153 49.15 37.22 16.17
CA PRO A 153 49.40 38.64 15.90
C PRO A 153 48.56 39.56 16.81
N ALA A 154 49.24 40.63 17.19
CA ALA A 154 48.75 41.69 18.07
C ALA A 154 47.73 42.61 17.44
N LYS A 155 46.90 43.24 18.31
CA LYS A 155 45.98 44.37 17.99
C LYS A 155 46.71 45.56 17.40
N PRO A 156 46.14 46.25 16.37
CA PRO A 156 46.54 47.60 16.03
C PRO A 156 45.75 48.63 16.79
N GLY A 157 46.42 49.74 17.05
CA GLY A 157 46.02 50.82 17.92
C GLY A 157 44.92 51.75 17.34
N ARG A 158 44.27 52.45 18.25
CA ARG A 158 43.31 53.49 18.04
C ARG A 158 43.91 54.70 17.30
N THR A 159 43.22 55.09 16.22
CA THR A 159 43.32 56.48 15.67
C THR A 159 42.00 57.24 15.89
N PRO A 160 41.98 58.55 16.04
CA PRO A 160 40.83 59.28 16.62
C PRO A 160 39.69 59.42 15.62
N ALA A 161 38.47 59.36 16.16
CA ALA A 161 37.19 59.48 15.50
C ALA A 161 37.01 60.79 14.75
N ALA A 162 36.77 60.70 13.44
CA ALA A 162 36.04 61.72 12.72
C ALA A 162 34.55 61.65 13.10
N ARG A 163 34.01 62.75 13.60
CA ARG A 163 32.60 62.98 13.85
C ARG A 163 31.83 62.88 12.51
N THR A 164 31.32 61.68 12.20
CA THR A 164 30.28 61.58 11.22
C THR A 164 28.94 61.94 11.85
N ARG A 165 28.26 62.90 11.25
CA ARG A 165 26.89 63.30 11.58
C ARG A 165 26.03 62.03 11.52
N ARG A 166 25.34 61.72 12.64
CA ARG A 166 24.23 60.81 12.70
C ARG A 166 23.23 61.14 11.61
N PRO A 167 22.81 60.25 10.76
CA PRO A 167 21.61 60.47 9.93
C PRO A 167 20.47 60.80 10.88
N VAL A 168 19.78 61.87 10.61
CA VAL A 168 18.49 62.20 11.24
C VAL A 168 17.62 61.02 10.94
N ALA A 169 17.15 60.29 11.97
CA ALA A 169 16.16 59.27 11.84
C ALA A 169 14.98 59.91 11.07
N ALA A 170 14.68 59.40 9.90
CA ALA A 170 13.42 59.71 9.24
C ALA A 170 12.35 59.33 10.27
N THR A 171 11.57 60.30 10.69
CA THR A 171 10.38 60.08 11.51
C THR A 171 9.50 59.14 10.71
N GLU A 172 9.32 57.89 11.20
CA GLU A 172 8.30 57.01 10.69
C GLU A 172 6.98 57.78 10.61
N PRO A 173 6.26 57.75 9.51
CA PRO A 173 4.94 58.35 9.45
C PRO A 173 4.09 57.76 10.58
N PRO A 174 3.25 58.56 11.25
CA PRO A 174 2.41 58.04 12.32
C PRO A 174 1.55 56.92 11.77
N ALA A 175 1.57 55.75 12.45
CA ALA A 175 0.75 54.62 12.07
C ALA A 175 -0.74 55.06 11.94
N SER A 176 -1.45 54.47 10.99
CA SER A 176 -2.89 54.70 10.79
C SER A 176 -3.66 54.45 12.09
N PRO A 177 -4.72 55.16 12.40
CA PRO A 177 -5.60 54.86 13.53
C PRO A 177 -6.25 53.48 13.43
N TYR A 178 -6.13 52.85 12.27
CA TYR A 178 -6.66 51.52 11.96
C TYR A 178 -5.61 50.41 11.95
N ALA A 179 -4.35 50.73 12.23
CA ALA A 179 -3.23 49.78 12.30
C ALA A 179 -3.54 48.60 13.26
N PRO A 180 -3.07 47.41 12.98
CA PRO A 180 -3.23 46.28 13.90
C PRO A 180 -2.52 46.53 15.24
N HIS A 181 -3.06 45.93 16.32
CA HIS A 181 -2.44 46.05 17.64
C HIS A 181 -0.98 45.50 17.58
N PRO A 182 -0.02 46.12 18.29
CA PRO A 182 1.39 45.68 18.23
C PRO A 182 1.62 44.19 18.55
N ASP A 183 0.86 43.64 19.48
CA ASP A 183 0.95 42.21 19.82
C ASP A 183 0.51 41.33 18.66
N ASP A 184 -0.55 41.70 17.93
CA ASP A 184 -1.02 40.95 16.77
C ASP A 184 -0.06 41.08 15.60
N ARG A 185 0.51 42.27 15.38
CA ARG A 185 1.60 42.47 14.41
C ARG A 185 2.77 41.53 14.70
N GLY A 186 3.24 41.49 15.96
CA GLY A 186 4.31 40.60 16.38
C GLY A 186 3.99 39.13 16.13
N ARG A 187 2.79 38.65 16.51
CA ARG A 187 2.36 37.27 16.30
C ARG A 187 2.26 36.93 14.83
N LEU A 188 1.75 37.78 13.99
CA LEU A 188 1.64 37.56 12.54
C LEU A 188 3.03 37.50 11.91
N LEU A 189 3.96 38.40 12.23
CA LEU A 189 5.32 38.41 11.70
C LEU A 189 6.13 37.17 12.12
N TYR A 190 5.93 36.68 13.35
CA TYR A 190 6.61 35.48 13.84
C TYR A 190 5.86 34.17 13.52
N GLY A 191 4.70 34.26 12.86
CA GLY A 191 3.92 33.07 12.48
C GLY A 191 3.22 32.36 13.63
N HIS A 192 2.86 33.08 14.70
CA HIS A 192 2.26 32.52 15.92
C HIS A 192 0.79 32.95 16.12
N HIS A 193 0.14 33.45 15.10
CA HIS A 193 -1.23 33.96 15.22
C HIS A 193 -2.26 32.87 14.92
N HIS A 194 -3.18 32.62 15.85
CA HIS A 194 -4.22 31.58 15.71
C HIS A 194 -5.37 32.00 14.77
N ASP A 195 -5.69 33.30 14.76
CA ASP A 195 -6.78 33.83 13.94
C ASP A 195 -6.32 35.05 13.15
N PRO A 196 -5.54 34.88 12.08
CA PRO A 196 -5.16 36.00 11.23
C PRO A 196 -6.34 36.68 10.56
N HIS A 197 -7.47 36.02 10.34
CA HIS A 197 -8.69 36.59 9.78
C HIS A 197 -9.39 37.57 10.76
N GLY A 198 -9.19 37.44 12.05
CA GLY A 198 -9.66 38.41 13.06
C GLY A 198 -8.90 39.74 13.03
N VAL A 199 -7.74 39.77 12.36
CA VAL A 199 -6.88 40.97 12.25
C VAL A 199 -6.81 41.49 10.83
N LEU A 200 -6.48 40.63 9.87
CA LEU A 200 -6.36 40.91 8.44
C LEU A 200 -7.73 40.80 7.76
N GLY A 201 -7.86 41.42 6.57
CA GLY A 201 -9.10 41.41 5.85
C GLY A 201 -10.01 42.61 6.20
N ALA A 202 -11.29 42.49 6.02
CA ALA A 202 -12.28 43.54 6.15
C ALA A 202 -13.12 43.40 7.42
N HIS A 203 -13.14 44.43 8.25
CA HIS A 203 -13.82 44.44 9.55
C HIS A 203 -14.77 45.64 9.72
N PRO A 204 -16.01 45.39 10.16
CA PRO A 204 -16.92 46.49 10.50
C PRO A 204 -16.34 47.44 11.57
N ALA A 205 -16.48 48.77 11.34
CA ALA A 205 -16.10 49.82 12.26
C ALA A 205 -17.23 50.85 12.37
N LYS A 206 -17.12 51.82 13.28
CA LYS A 206 -18.17 52.79 13.53
C LYS A 206 -18.52 53.61 12.27
N ASP A 207 -17.50 53.96 11.47
CA ASP A 207 -17.65 54.92 10.37
C ASP A 207 -17.45 54.25 8.98
N GLY A 208 -17.55 52.91 8.91
CA GLY A 208 -17.35 52.15 7.67
C GLY A 208 -16.72 50.78 7.88
N ILE A 209 -15.98 50.31 6.90
CA ILE A 209 -15.25 49.02 6.93
C ILE A 209 -13.75 49.27 6.98
N VAL A 210 -13.09 48.80 7.99
CA VAL A 210 -11.60 48.81 8.08
C VAL A 210 -11.05 47.63 7.33
N VAL A 211 -10.11 47.88 6.41
CA VAL A 211 -9.35 46.81 5.74
C VAL A 211 -7.90 46.84 6.19
N ARG A 212 -7.36 45.68 6.55
CA ARG A 212 -5.94 45.47 6.91
C ARG A 212 -5.33 44.42 6.04
N ALA A 213 -4.17 44.73 5.48
CA ALA A 213 -3.42 43.77 4.64
C ALA A 213 -1.97 43.66 5.16
N LEU A 214 -1.44 42.44 5.13
CA LEU A 214 -0.03 42.14 5.34
C LEU A 214 0.61 41.76 4.01
N ARG A 215 1.42 42.65 3.46
CA ARG A 215 2.09 42.44 2.16
C ARG A 215 3.56 42.91 2.30
N PRO A 216 4.45 41.99 2.72
CA PRO A 216 5.90 42.25 2.78
C PRO A 216 6.39 42.78 1.44
N TYR A 217 7.36 43.69 1.48
CA TYR A 217 8.00 44.30 0.31
C TYR A 217 7.10 45.15 -0.59
N ALA A 218 5.80 45.29 -0.34
CA ALA A 218 4.95 46.19 -1.10
C ALA A 218 5.30 47.65 -0.78
N THR A 219 5.27 48.51 -1.77
CA THR A 219 5.44 49.96 -1.64
C THR A 219 4.10 50.71 -1.58
N GLY A 220 3.00 50.03 -1.81
CA GLY A 220 1.65 50.56 -1.68
C GLY A 220 0.59 49.48 -1.88
N VAL A 221 -0.51 49.60 -1.14
CA VAL A 221 -1.69 48.75 -1.25
C VAL A 221 -2.94 49.61 -1.36
N ALA A 222 -3.84 49.32 -2.26
CA ALA A 222 -5.15 49.92 -2.36
C ALA A 222 -6.24 48.86 -2.39
N VAL A 223 -7.39 49.16 -1.83
CA VAL A 223 -8.63 48.38 -2.00
C VAL A 223 -9.37 48.87 -3.23
N VAL A 224 -9.75 47.98 -4.09
CA VAL A 224 -10.52 48.28 -5.32
C VAL A 224 -11.81 47.44 -5.31
N ALA A 225 -12.95 48.12 -5.44
CA ALA A 225 -14.27 47.55 -5.59
C ALA A 225 -15.04 48.33 -6.63
N GLU A 226 -16.27 47.92 -6.99
CA GLU A 226 -17.07 48.62 -7.97
C GLU A 226 -17.27 50.10 -7.54
N GLY A 227 -16.81 51.00 -8.39
CA GLY A 227 -16.88 52.45 -8.13
C GLY A 227 -16.03 53.00 -6.95
N LEU A 228 -15.17 52.16 -6.35
CA LEU A 228 -14.41 52.52 -5.18
C LEU A 228 -12.92 52.11 -5.35
N ARG A 229 -12.01 53.10 -5.09
CA ARG A 229 -10.57 52.82 -4.90
C ARG A 229 -10.06 53.61 -3.72
N VAL A 230 -9.58 52.89 -2.67
CA VAL A 230 -9.04 53.53 -1.45
C VAL A 230 -7.62 53.03 -1.24
N ALA A 231 -6.64 53.96 -1.23
CA ALA A 231 -5.28 53.66 -0.84
C ALA A 231 -5.20 53.41 0.67
N LEU A 232 -4.56 52.35 1.08
CA LEU A 232 -4.27 52.03 2.48
C LEU A 232 -3.01 52.74 2.91
N ALA A 233 -2.98 53.21 4.17
CA ALA A 233 -1.78 53.77 4.79
C ALA A 233 -0.75 52.66 5.07
N ASP A 234 0.54 52.97 4.88
CA ASP A 234 1.65 52.08 5.26
C ASP A 234 1.88 52.25 6.78
N ASP A 235 1.65 51.14 7.51
CA ASP A 235 1.82 51.05 8.96
C ASP A 235 3.21 50.50 9.36
N GLY A 236 4.09 50.24 8.39
CA GLY A 236 5.40 49.61 8.58
C GLY A 236 5.36 48.08 8.62
N ASP A 237 6.52 47.46 8.46
CA ASP A 237 6.71 46.00 8.46
C ASP A 237 5.83 45.23 7.45
N GLY A 238 5.39 45.91 6.36
CA GLY A 238 4.49 45.36 5.34
C GLY A 238 3.03 45.35 5.72
N PHE A 239 2.62 46.01 6.83
CA PHE A 239 1.22 46.18 7.16
C PHE A 239 0.66 47.45 6.49
N PHE A 240 -0.57 47.33 5.99
CA PHE A 240 -1.32 48.42 5.37
C PHE A 240 -2.73 48.41 5.93
N SER A 241 -3.25 49.61 6.31
CA SER A 241 -4.62 49.70 6.82
C SER A 241 -5.34 50.95 6.34
N GLY A 242 -6.66 50.93 6.31
CA GLY A 242 -7.50 52.05 5.92
C GLY A 242 -8.98 51.78 6.10
N LEU A 243 -9.76 52.91 6.10
CA LEU A 243 -11.21 52.90 6.21
C LEU A 243 -11.85 53.01 4.84
N LEU A 244 -12.74 52.11 4.51
CA LEU A 244 -13.66 52.21 3.37
C LEU A 244 -14.95 52.88 3.84
N PRO A 245 -15.40 53.99 3.20
CA PRO A 245 -16.62 54.70 3.59
C PRO A 245 -17.88 53.98 3.04
N VAL A 246 -18.09 52.71 3.44
CA VAL A 246 -19.21 51.86 3.00
C VAL A 246 -19.84 51.18 4.21
N ALA A 247 -21.14 50.89 4.12
CA ALA A 247 -21.92 50.33 5.24
C ALA A 247 -21.75 48.82 5.41
N SER A 248 -21.30 48.09 4.39
CA SER A 248 -21.08 46.64 4.42
C SER A 248 -19.81 46.29 3.65
N VAL A 249 -19.24 45.11 3.92
CA VAL A 249 -18.07 44.64 3.20
C VAL A 249 -18.42 44.42 1.72
N PRO A 250 -17.77 45.17 0.79
CA PRO A 250 -18.01 44.98 -0.64
C PRO A 250 -17.25 43.78 -1.18
N ASP A 251 -17.56 43.33 -2.41
CA ASP A 251 -16.68 42.45 -3.17
C ASP A 251 -15.48 43.26 -3.65
N TYR A 252 -14.37 43.22 -2.89
CA TYR A 252 -13.18 43.99 -3.17
C TYR A 252 -11.99 43.12 -3.54
N ARG A 253 -10.99 43.75 -4.16
CA ARG A 253 -9.67 43.21 -4.43
C ARG A 253 -8.60 44.12 -3.85
N LEU A 254 -7.44 43.53 -3.59
CA LEU A 254 -6.24 44.28 -3.24
C LEU A 254 -5.43 44.57 -4.51
N GLU A 255 -5.16 45.82 -4.75
CA GLU A 255 -4.20 46.32 -5.74
C GLU A 255 -2.88 46.58 -5.01
N ILE A 256 -1.86 45.80 -5.27
CA ILE A 256 -0.59 45.77 -4.54
C ILE A 256 0.51 46.18 -5.48
N THR A 257 1.26 47.23 -5.08
CA THR A 257 2.41 47.72 -5.88
C THR A 257 3.71 47.27 -5.23
N TYR A 258 4.54 46.64 -6.00
CA TYR A 258 5.89 46.20 -5.62
C TYR A 258 6.95 47.03 -6.36
N PRO A 259 8.13 47.26 -5.74
CA PRO A 259 9.21 48.03 -6.40
C PRO A 259 9.73 47.25 -7.60
N GLY A 260 10.18 47.94 -8.63
CA GLY A 260 10.90 47.33 -9.75
C GLY A 260 12.29 46.84 -9.35
N GLN A 261 12.81 45.88 -10.04
CA GLN A 261 14.19 45.44 -9.85
C GLN A 261 15.17 46.53 -10.31
N GLU A 262 16.20 46.82 -9.49
CA GLU A 262 17.31 47.75 -9.77
C GLU A 262 16.87 49.15 -10.30
N GLY A 263 15.75 49.70 -9.80
CA GLY A 263 15.25 51.01 -10.21
C GLY A 263 14.39 51.00 -11.50
N GLY A 264 14.00 49.84 -11.97
CA GLY A 264 13.01 49.65 -13.03
C GLY A 264 11.60 50.05 -12.58
N PRO A 265 10.61 50.15 -13.46
CA PRO A 265 9.24 50.43 -13.10
C PRO A 265 8.69 49.31 -12.19
N GLY A 266 8.03 49.73 -11.08
CA GLY A 266 7.33 48.80 -10.20
C GLY A 266 6.22 48.06 -10.97
N HIS A 267 5.80 46.89 -10.46
CA HIS A 267 4.66 46.19 -10.99
C HIS A 267 3.49 46.22 -10.00
N THR A 268 2.29 46.19 -10.52
CA THR A 268 1.05 46.20 -9.73
C THR A 268 0.31 44.89 -9.99
N LEU A 269 -0.04 44.18 -8.90
CA LEU A 269 -0.84 42.97 -8.88
C LEU A 269 -2.22 43.28 -8.31
N THR A 270 -3.27 42.84 -8.97
CA THR A 270 -4.65 42.92 -8.41
C THR A 270 -5.14 41.50 -8.12
N THR A 271 -5.44 41.23 -6.84
CA THR A 271 -5.85 39.90 -6.37
C THR A 271 -6.98 39.98 -5.36
N PRO A 272 -7.92 38.98 -5.31
CA PRO A 272 -8.83 38.90 -4.17
C PRO A 272 -8.04 38.77 -2.85
N ASP A 273 -8.61 39.26 -1.77
CA ASP A 273 -7.99 39.16 -0.44
C ASP A 273 -8.33 37.80 0.18
N PRO A 274 -7.34 36.93 0.51
CA PRO A 274 -7.60 35.65 1.15
C PRO A 274 -8.27 35.78 2.53
N TYR A 275 -8.05 36.91 3.24
CA TYR A 275 -8.54 37.13 4.59
C TYR A 275 -9.98 37.66 4.67
N ARG A 276 -10.62 37.93 3.54
CA ARG A 276 -12.06 38.19 3.50
C ARG A 276 -12.92 36.93 3.43
N MET A 277 -12.31 35.78 3.12
CA MET A 277 -13.04 34.54 2.87
C MET A 277 -13.45 33.86 4.18
N LEU A 278 -14.69 33.36 4.22
CA LEU A 278 -15.20 32.53 5.33
C LEU A 278 -14.47 31.18 5.39
N PRO A 279 -14.56 30.39 6.51
CA PRO A 279 -14.08 29.01 6.54
C PRO A 279 -14.75 28.18 5.47
N SER A 280 -13.96 27.39 4.72
CA SER A 280 -14.46 26.51 3.67
C SER A 280 -14.76 25.09 4.20
N LEU A 281 -14.18 24.71 5.35
CA LEU A 281 -14.52 23.47 6.05
C LEU A 281 -15.76 23.68 6.92
N GLY A 282 -16.77 22.82 6.75
CA GLY A 282 -17.99 22.84 7.51
C GLY A 282 -17.85 22.26 8.92
N SER A 283 -18.79 22.60 9.80
CA SER A 283 -18.84 22.03 11.16
C SER A 283 -19.01 20.52 11.17
N PHE A 284 -19.60 19.94 10.12
CA PHE A 284 -19.76 18.49 9.99
C PHE A 284 -18.42 17.79 9.74
N ASP A 285 -17.59 18.31 8.81
CA ASP A 285 -16.24 17.78 8.59
C ASP A 285 -15.39 17.85 9.86
N LEU A 286 -15.41 19.03 10.53
CA LEU A 286 -14.66 19.24 11.77
C LEU A 286 -15.11 18.29 12.89
N HIS A 287 -16.41 17.99 12.97
CA HIS A 287 -16.95 17.04 13.94
C HIS A 287 -16.44 15.60 13.63
N LEU A 288 -16.55 15.14 12.39
CA LEU A 288 -16.08 13.81 11.99
C LEU A 288 -14.58 13.62 12.18
N ILE A 289 -13.78 14.66 11.85
CA ILE A 289 -12.33 14.64 12.07
C ILE A 289 -12.02 14.56 13.56
N GLY A 290 -12.69 15.38 14.39
CA GLY A 290 -12.50 15.37 15.84
C GLY A 290 -12.93 14.06 16.52
N GLU A 291 -13.82 13.25 15.90
CA GLU A 291 -14.17 11.90 16.33
C GLU A 291 -13.25 10.82 15.74
N GLY A 292 -12.35 11.17 14.84
CA GLY A 292 -11.51 10.21 14.11
C GLY A 292 -12.31 9.30 13.17
N ARG A 293 -13.35 9.80 12.52
CA ARG A 293 -14.31 9.02 11.71
C ARG A 293 -14.60 9.58 10.33
N HIS A 294 -13.75 10.45 9.83
CA HIS A 294 -13.94 11.04 8.51
C HIS A 294 -13.39 10.11 7.42
N GLU A 295 -14.20 9.19 6.91
CA GLU A 295 -13.78 8.15 5.97
C GLU A 295 -13.30 8.69 4.61
N GLU A 296 -13.65 9.93 4.24
CA GLU A 296 -13.19 10.63 3.04
C GLU A 296 -12.26 11.81 3.41
N LEU A 297 -11.35 11.58 4.36
CA LEU A 297 -10.49 12.63 4.93
C LEU A 297 -9.71 13.41 3.86
N TRP A 298 -9.33 12.77 2.75
CA TRP A 298 -8.65 13.40 1.61
C TRP A 298 -9.49 14.47 0.89
N ARG A 299 -10.81 14.52 1.13
CA ARG A 299 -11.69 15.58 0.61
C ARG A 299 -11.74 16.80 1.54
N ALA A 300 -11.46 16.60 2.82
CA ALA A 300 -11.47 17.63 3.84
C ALA A 300 -10.10 18.29 4.04
N LEU A 301 -9.01 17.53 4.10
CA LEU A 301 -7.66 18.01 4.31
C LEU A 301 -6.84 18.07 3.02
N GLY A 302 -5.65 18.67 3.10
CA GLY A 302 -4.74 18.85 1.99
C GLY A 302 -5.03 20.09 1.15
N ALA A 303 -4.40 20.17 -0.03
CA ALA A 303 -4.63 21.21 -1.02
C ALA A 303 -5.78 20.81 -1.96
N ARG A 304 -6.83 21.63 -2.00
CA ARG A 304 -8.03 21.37 -2.83
C ARG A 304 -8.31 22.56 -3.76
N PRO A 305 -8.09 22.42 -5.06
CA PRO A 305 -8.60 23.39 -6.05
C PRO A 305 -10.12 23.48 -5.95
N MET A 306 -10.65 24.70 -5.85
CA MET A 306 -12.10 24.88 -5.75
C MET A 306 -12.50 26.31 -6.07
N THR A 307 -13.81 26.52 -6.27
CA THR A 307 -14.39 27.86 -6.26
C THR A 307 -15.07 28.09 -4.91
N HIS A 308 -14.58 29.09 -4.15
CA HIS A 308 -15.11 29.45 -2.85
C HIS A 308 -15.59 30.92 -2.89
N GLU A 309 -16.82 31.15 -2.46
CA GLU A 309 -17.48 32.48 -2.51
C GLU A 309 -17.36 33.19 -3.89
N GLY A 310 -17.45 32.43 -4.97
CA GLY A 310 -17.33 32.91 -6.34
C GLY A 310 -15.90 33.16 -6.83
N VAL A 311 -14.90 32.84 -6.04
CA VAL A 311 -13.47 33.01 -6.36
C VAL A 311 -12.81 31.65 -6.57
N THR A 312 -12.14 31.47 -7.70
CA THR A 312 -11.34 30.25 -7.98
C THR A 312 -9.98 30.35 -7.29
N GLY A 313 -9.57 29.27 -6.66
CA GLY A 313 -8.30 29.17 -5.93
C GLY A 313 -8.12 27.80 -5.31
N THR A 314 -7.20 27.70 -4.35
CA THR A 314 -6.92 26.45 -3.62
C THR A 314 -7.13 26.67 -2.13
N ARG A 315 -7.93 25.78 -1.50
CA ARG A 315 -7.95 25.63 -0.05
C ARG A 315 -6.77 24.75 0.38
N PHE A 316 -6.03 25.23 1.37
CA PHE A 316 -5.01 24.47 2.10
C PHE A 316 -5.51 24.19 3.51
N ALA A 317 -5.52 22.93 3.93
CA ALA A 317 -5.96 22.53 5.26
C ALA A 317 -5.05 21.42 5.80
N VAL A 318 -4.58 21.57 7.05
CA VAL A 318 -3.66 20.62 7.68
C VAL A 318 -3.98 20.45 9.16
N TRP A 319 -3.84 19.22 9.66
CA TRP A 319 -3.99 18.89 11.06
C TRP A 319 -2.63 19.05 11.77
N ALA A 320 -2.54 20.03 12.69
CA ALA A 320 -1.34 20.35 13.46
C ALA A 320 -1.74 20.94 14.84
N PRO A 321 -2.27 20.11 15.76
CA PRO A 321 -2.89 20.57 17.01
C PRO A 321 -1.89 21.19 17.98
N ASN A 322 -0.59 20.87 17.93
CA ASN A 322 0.42 21.43 18.82
C ASN A 322 1.09 22.68 18.25
N ALA A 323 0.80 23.06 17.00
CA ALA A 323 1.39 24.22 16.36
C ALA A 323 0.94 25.53 17.04
N ARG A 324 1.85 26.50 17.18
CA ARG A 324 1.52 27.88 17.57
C ARG A 324 0.93 28.69 16.42
N GLY A 325 1.21 28.30 15.20
CA GLY A 325 0.71 28.88 13.97
C GLY A 325 1.21 28.09 12.78
N VAL A 326 0.49 28.19 11.68
CA VAL A 326 0.83 27.56 10.40
C VAL A 326 0.75 28.60 9.29
N ARG A 327 1.66 28.50 8.33
CA ARG A 327 1.66 29.28 7.09
C ARG A 327 1.72 28.32 5.91
N VAL A 328 1.10 28.69 4.80
CA VAL A 328 1.35 28.00 3.53
C VAL A 328 2.43 28.74 2.74
N ILE A 329 3.43 27.99 2.28
CA ILE A 329 4.54 28.47 1.44
C ILE A 329 4.57 27.70 0.12
N GLY A 330 4.97 28.37 -0.93
CA GLY A 330 5.02 27.76 -2.26
C GLY A 330 5.65 28.66 -3.32
N ASP A 331 5.68 28.19 -4.55
CA ASP A 331 6.15 28.96 -5.71
C ASP A 331 5.31 30.23 -5.95
N PHE A 332 4.01 30.19 -5.61
CA PHE A 332 3.08 31.31 -5.74
C PHE A 332 3.36 32.48 -4.78
N ASN A 333 4.19 32.27 -3.75
CA ASN A 333 4.59 33.32 -2.79
C ASN A 333 6.11 33.33 -2.54
N TYR A 334 6.90 32.80 -3.49
CA TYR A 334 8.37 32.75 -3.41
C TYR A 334 8.90 32.05 -2.14
N TRP A 335 8.12 31.09 -1.62
CA TRP A 335 8.42 30.33 -0.40
C TRP A 335 8.52 31.19 0.87
N ASP A 336 7.90 32.37 0.88
CA ASP A 336 7.74 33.27 2.02
C ASP A 336 6.27 33.26 2.50
N GLY A 337 6.02 32.61 3.64
CA GLY A 337 4.70 32.47 4.22
C GLY A 337 4.21 33.68 5.02
N THR A 338 4.99 34.76 5.12
CA THR A 338 4.66 35.92 6.00
C THR A 338 3.30 36.55 5.67
N ALA A 339 2.93 36.60 4.39
CA ALA A 339 1.64 37.11 3.93
C ALA A 339 0.51 36.09 3.94
N TYR A 340 0.77 34.82 4.31
CA TYR A 340 -0.17 33.67 4.19
C TYR A 340 -0.31 32.85 5.49
N PRO A 341 -0.45 33.49 6.67
CA PRO A 341 -0.78 32.76 7.89
C PRO A 341 -2.18 32.16 7.80
N MET A 342 -2.30 30.91 8.26
CA MET A 342 -3.54 30.14 8.26
C MET A 342 -4.30 30.34 9.57
N ARG A 343 -5.64 30.29 9.54
CA ARG A 343 -6.47 30.32 10.76
C ARG A 343 -6.61 28.94 11.37
N SER A 344 -6.61 28.88 12.68
CA SER A 344 -7.00 27.69 13.45
C SER A 344 -8.53 27.56 13.46
N LEU A 345 -9.04 26.35 13.20
CA LEU A 345 -10.47 26.04 13.29
C LEU A 345 -10.86 25.49 14.67
N GLY A 346 -10.39 26.19 15.71
CA GLY A 346 -10.71 25.93 17.10
C GLY A 346 -10.08 24.64 17.65
N SER A 347 -10.86 23.86 18.42
CA SER A 347 -10.37 22.65 19.08
C SER A 347 -10.11 21.46 18.16
N SER A 348 -10.40 21.58 16.87
CA SER A 348 -10.14 20.51 15.89
C SER A 348 -8.64 20.26 15.62
N GLY A 349 -7.80 21.23 15.96
CA GLY A 349 -6.36 21.20 15.62
C GLY A 349 -6.08 21.42 14.13
N ILE A 350 -7.07 21.79 13.33
CA ILE A 350 -6.96 22.03 11.90
C ILE A 350 -6.65 23.50 11.65
N TRP A 351 -5.72 23.73 10.73
CA TRP A 351 -5.37 25.04 10.19
C TRP A 351 -5.81 25.13 8.74
N GLU A 352 -6.40 26.26 8.33
CA GLU A 352 -6.98 26.45 7.00
C GLU A 352 -6.68 27.84 6.45
N LEU A 353 -6.45 27.90 5.12
CA LEU A 353 -6.45 29.13 4.34
C LEU A 353 -6.89 28.84 2.91
N PHE A 354 -7.84 29.61 2.39
CA PHE A 354 -8.14 29.65 0.95
C PHE A 354 -7.25 30.70 0.29
N VAL A 355 -6.47 30.29 -0.73
CA VAL A 355 -5.59 31.19 -1.49
C VAL A 355 -6.14 31.39 -2.90
N PRO A 356 -6.68 32.59 -3.20
CA PRO A 356 -7.18 32.94 -4.53
C PRO A 356 -6.11 32.81 -5.61
N GLY A 357 -6.51 32.29 -6.78
CA GLY A 357 -5.66 32.25 -7.99
C GLY A 357 -4.56 31.18 -7.98
N VAL A 358 -4.38 30.43 -6.89
CA VAL A 358 -3.51 29.26 -6.87
C VAL A 358 -4.29 28.08 -7.45
N GLY A 359 -3.71 27.40 -8.42
CA GLY A 359 -4.32 26.27 -9.14
C GLY A 359 -3.42 25.05 -9.21
N GLU A 360 -3.83 24.08 -10.02
CA GLU A 360 -3.09 22.85 -10.24
C GLU A 360 -1.65 23.09 -10.71
N GLY A 361 -0.74 22.24 -10.26
CA GLY A 361 0.68 22.32 -10.56
C GLY A 361 1.47 23.20 -9.60
N ALA A 362 0.82 24.02 -8.78
CA ALA A 362 1.51 24.87 -7.81
C ALA A 362 2.22 24.01 -6.76
N LEU A 363 3.49 24.35 -6.48
CA LEU A 363 4.29 23.69 -5.45
C LEU A 363 4.04 24.36 -4.09
N TYR A 364 3.90 23.53 -3.04
CA TYR A 364 3.67 24.08 -1.70
C TYR A 364 4.22 23.19 -0.58
N ARG A 365 4.36 23.79 0.60
CA ARG A 365 4.60 23.15 1.90
C ARG A 365 3.90 23.93 3.00
N PHE A 366 3.81 23.35 4.19
CA PHE A 366 3.43 24.06 5.40
C PHE A 366 4.66 24.50 6.19
N GLU A 367 4.72 25.77 6.58
CA GLU A 367 5.68 26.28 7.54
C GLU A 367 4.99 26.35 8.90
N ILE A 368 5.44 25.50 9.83
CA ILE A 368 4.79 25.28 11.13
C ILE A 368 5.64 25.93 12.23
N ALA A 369 5.03 26.78 13.04
CA ALA A 369 5.61 27.30 14.27
C ALA A 369 5.43 26.27 15.39
N ARG A 370 6.52 25.66 15.80
CA ARG A 370 6.58 24.62 16.84
C ARG A 370 6.25 25.19 18.24
N PRO A 371 5.93 24.33 19.24
CA PRO A 371 5.72 24.76 20.62
C PRO A 371 6.86 25.59 21.25
N ASP A 372 8.11 25.35 20.83
CA ASP A 372 9.29 26.12 21.26
C ASP A 372 9.45 27.46 20.54
N GLY A 373 8.65 27.73 19.50
CA GLY A 373 8.68 28.92 18.68
C GLY A 373 9.61 28.83 17.46
N SER A 374 10.30 27.73 17.26
CA SER A 374 11.06 27.48 16.02
C SER A 374 10.12 27.20 14.84
N LEU A 375 10.56 27.52 13.62
CA LEU A 375 9.85 27.24 12.40
C LEU A 375 10.41 25.98 11.74
N THR A 376 9.52 25.13 11.25
CA THR A 376 9.84 23.95 10.45
C THR A 376 9.01 23.93 9.17
N ARG A 377 9.54 23.31 8.11
CA ARG A 377 8.84 23.16 6.83
C ARG A 377 8.48 21.71 6.62
N ARG A 378 7.20 21.45 6.34
CA ARG A 378 6.63 20.12 6.20
C ARG A 378 5.95 19.95 4.85
N SER A 379 6.14 18.81 4.22
CA SER A 379 5.27 18.37 3.14
C SER A 379 3.88 18.07 3.69
N ASP A 380 2.88 18.18 2.85
CA ASP A 380 1.49 17.90 3.24
C ASP A 380 1.26 16.39 3.39
N PRO A 381 0.86 15.90 4.57
CA PRO A 381 0.53 14.48 4.77
C PRO A 381 -0.59 13.97 3.85
N MET A 382 -1.45 14.87 3.38
CA MET A 382 -2.59 14.58 2.52
C MET A 382 -2.33 14.92 1.04
N ALA A 383 -1.07 15.18 0.67
CA ALA A 383 -0.71 15.49 -0.71
C ALA A 383 -1.10 14.35 -1.65
N ARG A 384 -1.88 14.65 -2.69
CA ARG A 384 -2.28 13.70 -3.73
C ARG A 384 -1.26 13.57 -4.85
N ARG A 385 -0.28 14.49 -4.87
CA ARG A 385 0.86 14.50 -5.79
C ARG A 385 2.05 15.20 -5.14
N THR A 386 3.25 14.73 -5.45
CA THR A 386 4.52 15.26 -4.97
C THR A 386 5.45 15.63 -6.12
N GLU A 387 6.51 16.36 -5.82
CA GLU A 387 7.66 16.44 -6.73
C GLU A 387 8.37 15.08 -6.83
N VAL A 388 9.16 14.90 -7.87
CA VAL A 388 10.04 13.74 -8.02
C VAL A 388 11.20 13.85 -7.03
N PRO A 389 11.46 12.86 -6.17
CA PRO A 389 12.60 12.86 -5.27
C PRO A 389 13.97 13.05 -6.00
N PRO A 390 14.95 13.76 -5.42
CA PRO A 390 15.02 14.15 -4.00
C PRO A 390 14.25 15.47 -3.66
N ALA A 391 13.61 16.12 -4.61
CA ALA A 391 12.68 17.20 -4.31
C ALA A 391 11.48 16.64 -3.51
N ASN A 392 10.88 17.44 -2.63
CA ASN A 392 9.90 16.95 -1.67
C ASN A 392 8.79 17.96 -1.35
N ALA A 393 8.50 18.88 -2.25
CA ALA A 393 7.31 19.69 -2.12
C ALA A 393 6.07 18.90 -2.54
N SER A 394 4.95 19.24 -1.92
CA SER A 394 3.63 18.79 -2.33
C SER A 394 3.18 19.59 -3.55
N VAL A 395 2.37 18.99 -4.41
CA VAL A 395 1.86 19.62 -5.64
C VAL A 395 0.34 19.70 -5.57
N VAL A 396 -0.21 20.86 -5.83
CA VAL A 396 -1.67 21.04 -5.97
C VAL A 396 -2.15 20.22 -7.18
N ALA A 397 -3.05 19.26 -6.94
CA ALA A 397 -3.53 18.37 -7.98
C ALA A 397 -5.04 18.11 -7.86
N ASP A 398 -5.68 17.95 -9.00
CA ASP A 398 -7.02 17.38 -9.14
C ASP A 398 -6.98 16.27 -10.19
N SER A 399 -7.97 15.37 -10.20
CA SER A 399 -8.02 14.28 -11.16
C SER A 399 -8.94 14.59 -12.32
N HIS A 400 -8.46 14.35 -13.52
CA HIS A 400 -9.20 14.46 -14.77
C HIS A 400 -9.36 13.13 -15.50
N HIS A 401 -8.92 12.01 -14.84
CA HIS A 401 -9.07 10.66 -15.39
C HIS A 401 -10.55 10.26 -15.49
N THR A 402 -10.90 9.66 -16.60
CA THR A 402 -12.24 9.08 -16.81
C THR A 402 -12.10 7.56 -16.88
N TRP A 403 -12.71 6.87 -15.94
CA TRP A 403 -12.64 5.41 -15.80
C TRP A 403 -13.43 4.68 -16.89
N GLY A 404 -12.81 3.64 -17.46
CA GLY A 404 -13.43 2.72 -18.42
C GLY A 404 -13.81 1.34 -17.83
N ASP A 405 -13.57 1.12 -16.55
CA ASP A 405 -13.56 -0.17 -15.85
C ASP A 405 -14.88 -0.56 -15.14
N HIS A 406 -15.99 0.12 -15.42
CA HIS A 406 -17.29 -0.11 -14.75
C HIS A 406 -17.76 -1.57 -14.77
N ALA A 407 -17.45 -2.29 -15.86
CA ALA A 407 -17.81 -3.72 -15.97
C ALA A 407 -16.97 -4.59 -15.03
N TRP A 408 -15.72 -4.22 -14.79
CA TRP A 408 -14.84 -4.87 -13.83
C TRP A 408 -15.36 -4.71 -12.41
N LEU A 409 -15.61 -3.46 -11.97
CA LEU A 409 -16.11 -3.17 -10.63
C LEU A 409 -17.44 -3.87 -10.32
N ALA A 410 -18.35 -3.91 -11.30
CA ALA A 410 -19.63 -4.62 -11.15
C ALA A 410 -19.42 -6.13 -10.95
N ARG A 411 -18.47 -6.74 -11.66
CA ARG A 411 -18.13 -8.17 -11.52
C ARG A 411 -17.41 -8.44 -10.20
N ARG A 412 -16.42 -7.60 -9.82
CA ARG A 412 -15.68 -7.72 -8.59
C ARG A 412 -16.60 -7.85 -7.38
N GLY A 413 -17.61 -6.99 -7.26
CA GLY A 413 -18.56 -7.00 -6.15
C GLY A 413 -19.44 -8.25 -6.06
N GLN A 414 -19.44 -9.13 -7.08
CA GLN A 414 -20.24 -10.34 -7.15
C GLN A 414 -19.42 -11.63 -7.08
N THR A 415 -18.09 -11.53 -7.11
CA THR A 415 -17.19 -12.71 -7.16
C THR A 415 -16.63 -12.96 -5.76
N PRO A 416 -16.96 -14.11 -5.12
CA PRO A 416 -16.35 -14.49 -3.84
C PRO A 416 -14.90 -14.91 -4.07
N VAL A 417 -13.95 -14.13 -3.54
CA VAL A 417 -12.50 -14.34 -3.71
C VAL A 417 -12.06 -15.74 -3.28
N HIS A 418 -12.63 -16.24 -2.18
CA HIS A 418 -12.27 -17.56 -1.63
C HIS A 418 -12.63 -18.72 -2.55
N GLU A 419 -13.69 -18.59 -3.35
CA GLU A 419 -14.23 -19.61 -4.23
C GLU A 419 -13.96 -19.32 -5.72
N ALA A 420 -13.01 -18.42 -6.00
CA ALA A 420 -12.61 -18.01 -7.35
C ALA A 420 -11.15 -18.36 -7.63
N PRO A 421 -10.76 -18.54 -8.90
CA PRO A 421 -9.35 -18.62 -9.25
C PRO A 421 -8.65 -17.29 -8.87
N PHE A 422 -7.52 -17.42 -8.18
CA PHE A 422 -6.75 -16.27 -7.69
C PHE A 422 -5.27 -16.60 -7.76
N SER A 423 -4.61 -16.15 -8.81
CA SER A 423 -3.17 -16.22 -9.02
C SER A 423 -2.60 -14.84 -9.28
N VAL A 424 -1.52 -14.51 -8.59
CA VAL A 424 -0.97 -13.16 -8.48
C VAL A 424 0.42 -13.11 -9.10
N TYR A 425 0.63 -12.12 -9.95
CA TYR A 425 1.96 -11.73 -10.46
C TYR A 425 2.43 -10.52 -9.68
N GLU A 426 3.38 -10.71 -8.75
CA GLU A 426 3.95 -9.61 -7.96
C GLU A 426 5.01 -8.87 -8.78
N VAL A 427 4.95 -7.54 -8.77
CA VAL A 427 5.79 -6.71 -9.64
C VAL A 427 6.25 -5.42 -8.96
N HIS A 428 7.55 -5.13 -9.08
CA HIS A 428 8.11 -3.81 -8.79
C HIS A 428 8.11 -2.98 -10.08
N LEU A 429 7.19 -2.02 -10.19
CA LEU A 429 6.93 -1.28 -11.43
C LEU A 429 8.16 -0.58 -12.01
N ALA A 430 8.99 0.02 -11.15
CA ALA A 430 10.15 0.79 -11.58
C ALA A 430 11.26 -0.07 -12.21
N SER A 431 11.36 -1.35 -11.80
CA SER A 431 12.39 -2.28 -12.30
C SER A 431 11.85 -3.38 -13.21
N TRP A 432 10.54 -3.56 -13.35
CA TRP A 432 10.01 -4.58 -14.28
C TRP A 432 10.55 -4.40 -15.69
N ARG A 433 10.57 -3.16 -16.17
CA ARG A 433 11.34 -2.69 -17.33
C ARG A 433 11.82 -1.29 -17.03
N PRO A 434 13.09 -1.10 -16.65
CA PRO A 434 13.60 0.20 -16.20
C PRO A 434 13.37 1.33 -17.21
N GLY A 435 12.92 2.48 -16.69
CA GLY A 435 12.70 3.70 -17.48
C GLY A 435 11.30 3.83 -18.10
N LEU A 436 10.38 2.89 -17.88
CA LEU A 436 8.99 3.03 -18.31
C LEU A 436 8.19 3.91 -17.36
N THR A 437 7.30 4.72 -17.93
CA THR A 437 6.27 5.47 -17.19
C THR A 437 5.03 4.61 -16.95
N TYR A 438 4.11 5.04 -16.06
CA TYR A 438 2.81 4.38 -15.85
C TYR A 438 2.06 4.13 -17.16
N ARG A 439 2.05 5.09 -18.10
CA ARG A 439 1.39 4.92 -19.40
C ARG A 439 2.05 3.88 -20.27
N GLN A 440 3.38 3.84 -20.29
CA GLN A 440 4.11 2.83 -21.06
C GLN A 440 4.00 1.43 -20.43
N LEU A 441 3.91 1.36 -19.09
CA LEU A 441 3.58 0.11 -18.38
C LEU A 441 2.18 -0.36 -18.75
N ALA A 442 1.20 0.55 -18.86
CA ALA A 442 -0.17 0.20 -19.26
C ALA A 442 -0.27 -0.38 -20.69
N GLU A 443 0.69 -0.07 -21.57
CA GLU A 443 0.78 -0.65 -22.92
C GLU A 443 1.35 -2.07 -22.92
N GLN A 444 2.15 -2.46 -21.91
CA GLN A 444 2.95 -3.67 -21.95
C GLN A 444 2.56 -4.69 -20.87
N LEU A 445 2.39 -4.24 -19.62
CA LEU A 445 2.16 -5.13 -18.47
C LEU A 445 0.84 -5.90 -18.58
N PRO A 446 -0.30 -5.29 -18.93
CA PRO A 446 -1.56 -6.02 -19.05
C PRO A 446 -1.50 -7.16 -20.08
N ALA A 447 -0.84 -6.92 -21.22
CA ALA A 447 -0.71 -7.92 -22.27
C ALA A 447 0.17 -9.10 -21.82
N TYR A 448 1.25 -8.82 -21.10
CA TYR A 448 2.18 -9.84 -20.58
C TYR A 448 1.52 -10.72 -19.50
N VAL A 449 0.89 -10.10 -18.53
CA VAL A 449 0.24 -10.81 -17.42
C VAL A 449 -0.94 -11.65 -17.91
N LYS A 450 -1.72 -11.10 -18.85
CA LYS A 450 -2.83 -11.83 -19.49
C LYS A 450 -2.35 -13.03 -20.31
N ASP A 451 -1.24 -12.90 -21.04
CA ASP A 451 -0.63 -14.01 -21.79
C ASP A 451 -0.21 -15.15 -20.86
N LEU A 452 0.29 -14.83 -19.67
CA LEU A 452 0.64 -15.79 -18.63
C LEU A 452 -0.58 -16.35 -17.87
N GLY A 453 -1.77 -15.78 -18.06
CA GLY A 453 -3.02 -16.25 -17.44
C GLY A 453 -3.17 -15.93 -15.95
N PHE A 454 -2.37 -15.05 -15.37
CA PHE A 454 -2.56 -14.55 -14.01
C PHE A 454 -3.86 -13.78 -13.90
N THR A 455 -4.53 -13.89 -12.76
CA THR A 455 -5.80 -13.20 -12.50
C THR A 455 -5.60 -11.81 -11.91
N HIS A 456 -4.52 -11.60 -11.19
CA HIS A 456 -4.19 -10.34 -10.50
C HIS A 456 -2.73 -9.97 -10.68
N VAL A 457 -2.46 -8.67 -10.53
CA VAL A 457 -1.12 -8.11 -10.33
C VAL A 457 -1.05 -7.57 -8.91
N GLU A 458 0.01 -7.85 -8.18
CA GLU A 458 0.33 -7.18 -6.92
C GLU A 458 1.48 -6.20 -7.15
N LEU A 459 1.21 -4.93 -6.89
CA LEU A 459 2.18 -3.85 -7.03
C LEU A 459 2.92 -3.69 -5.72
N MET A 460 4.24 -3.94 -5.69
CA MET A 460 5.08 -3.51 -4.58
C MET A 460 4.84 -2.02 -4.29
N PRO A 461 5.16 -1.48 -3.08
CA PRO A 461 4.62 -0.20 -2.65
C PRO A 461 4.78 0.92 -3.67
N VAL A 462 3.66 1.47 -4.14
CA VAL A 462 3.61 2.57 -5.12
C VAL A 462 3.38 3.93 -4.46
N ALA A 463 3.15 3.99 -3.16
CA ALA A 463 3.06 5.24 -2.43
C ALA A 463 4.40 5.99 -2.47
N GLU A 464 4.36 7.34 -2.47
CA GLU A 464 5.58 8.14 -2.63
C GLU A 464 6.57 7.94 -1.47
N HIS A 465 7.84 7.77 -1.80
CA HIS A 465 8.93 7.49 -0.88
C HIS A 465 10.22 8.19 -1.32
N PRO A 466 11.11 8.63 -0.41
CA PRO A 466 12.29 9.41 -0.77
C PRO A 466 13.42 8.58 -1.40
N PHE A 467 13.57 7.32 -0.97
CA PHE A 467 14.70 6.47 -1.30
C PHE A 467 14.27 5.24 -2.11
N GLY A 468 14.71 5.13 -3.37
CA GLY A 468 14.36 4.03 -4.26
C GLY A 468 14.79 2.65 -3.75
N GLY A 469 15.97 2.57 -3.09
CA GLY A 469 16.44 1.32 -2.49
C GLY A 469 15.65 0.81 -1.28
N SER A 470 14.61 1.55 -0.84
CA SER A 470 13.61 1.02 0.10
C SER A 470 12.49 0.25 -0.59
N TRP A 471 12.50 0.17 -1.94
CA TRP A 471 11.47 -0.45 -2.79
C TRP A 471 10.05 0.08 -2.56
N GLY A 472 9.94 1.23 -1.89
CA GLY A 472 8.68 1.86 -1.52
C GLY A 472 8.23 1.61 -0.08
N TYR A 473 8.93 0.78 0.72
CA TYR A 473 8.54 0.50 2.11
C TYR A 473 8.82 1.63 3.11
N GLN A 474 9.50 2.71 2.72
CA GLN A 474 9.70 3.92 3.54
C GLN A 474 8.83 5.07 3.05
N VAL A 475 7.53 4.96 3.25
CA VAL A 475 6.51 5.88 2.72
C VAL A 475 6.59 7.26 3.39
N THR A 476 6.60 8.33 2.59
CA THR A 476 6.48 9.73 3.03
C THR A 476 5.24 10.44 2.48
N GLY A 477 4.65 9.92 1.40
CA GLY A 477 3.45 10.46 0.78
C GLY A 477 2.34 9.43 0.66
N PHE A 478 1.60 9.19 1.74
CA PHE A 478 0.60 8.14 1.85
C PHE A 478 -0.56 8.26 0.85
N TYR A 479 -0.88 9.48 0.41
CA TYR A 479 -1.99 9.78 -0.51
C TYR A 479 -1.54 10.07 -1.95
N ALA A 480 -0.26 9.88 -2.26
CA ALA A 480 0.30 10.12 -3.60
C ALA A 480 0.97 8.87 -4.16
N PRO A 481 0.66 8.44 -5.39
CA PRO A 481 1.50 7.47 -6.08
C PRO A 481 2.85 8.12 -6.42
N THR A 482 3.91 7.31 -6.48
CA THR A 482 5.27 7.82 -6.74
C THR A 482 5.36 8.63 -8.03
N ALA A 483 5.85 9.84 -7.92
CA ALA A 483 6.01 10.76 -9.05
C ALA A 483 7.09 10.33 -10.06
N ARG A 484 7.93 9.34 -9.70
CA ARG A 484 9.00 8.81 -10.58
C ARG A 484 8.48 8.24 -11.88
N LEU A 485 7.28 7.67 -11.86
CA LEU A 485 6.68 6.97 -13.00
C LEU A 485 5.62 7.80 -13.73
N GLY A 486 5.20 8.95 -13.18
CA GLY A 486 4.21 9.81 -13.80
C GLY A 486 3.29 10.52 -12.81
N THR A 487 2.15 10.96 -13.30
CA THR A 487 1.11 11.64 -12.50
C THR A 487 0.14 10.64 -11.86
N PRO A 488 -0.66 11.07 -10.86
CA PRO A 488 -1.74 10.23 -10.32
C PRO A 488 -2.73 9.74 -11.39
N ASP A 489 -3.05 10.58 -12.37
CA ASP A 489 -3.94 10.18 -13.48
C ASP A 489 -3.27 9.17 -14.44
N ASP A 490 -1.94 9.19 -14.56
CA ASP A 490 -1.21 8.17 -15.31
C ASP A 490 -1.23 6.82 -14.58
N PHE A 491 -1.20 6.83 -13.25
CA PHE A 491 -1.37 5.62 -12.45
C PHE A 491 -2.81 5.07 -12.54
N LYS A 492 -3.83 5.96 -12.46
CA LYS A 492 -5.24 5.56 -12.73
C LYS A 492 -5.39 4.92 -14.12
N TYR A 493 -4.71 5.46 -15.12
CA TYR A 493 -4.72 4.89 -16.47
C TYR A 493 -4.11 3.48 -16.53
N LEU A 494 -3.04 3.20 -15.77
CA LEU A 494 -2.48 1.85 -15.67
C LEU A 494 -3.47 0.86 -15.04
N VAL A 495 -4.09 1.24 -13.92
CA VAL A 495 -5.09 0.40 -13.24
C VAL A 495 -6.30 0.13 -14.16
N ASP A 496 -6.81 1.16 -14.82
CA ASP A 496 -7.92 1.04 -15.78
C ASP A 496 -7.58 0.08 -16.95
N ALA A 497 -6.34 0.15 -17.47
CA ALA A 497 -5.87 -0.75 -18.53
C ALA A 497 -5.78 -2.22 -18.06
N LEU A 498 -5.36 -2.46 -16.83
CA LEU A 498 -5.34 -3.80 -16.23
C LEU A 498 -6.76 -4.34 -16.07
N HIS A 499 -7.69 -3.54 -15.55
CA HIS A 499 -9.11 -3.91 -15.42
C HIS A 499 -9.76 -4.21 -16.76
N GLN A 500 -9.50 -3.41 -17.79
CA GLN A 500 -10.01 -3.65 -19.15
C GLN A 500 -9.42 -4.93 -19.77
N ALA A 501 -8.20 -5.32 -19.36
CA ALA A 501 -7.62 -6.61 -19.75
C ALA A 501 -8.21 -7.80 -18.97
N GLY A 502 -8.99 -7.54 -17.92
CA GLY A 502 -9.61 -8.55 -17.06
C GLY A 502 -8.73 -8.97 -15.89
N ILE A 503 -7.76 -8.14 -15.49
CA ILE A 503 -6.76 -8.40 -14.44
C ILE A 503 -7.06 -7.48 -13.26
N GLY A 504 -7.14 -8.03 -12.04
CA GLY A 504 -7.28 -7.28 -10.80
C GLY A 504 -5.94 -6.67 -10.36
N VAL A 505 -6.01 -5.61 -9.56
CA VAL A 505 -4.84 -4.89 -9.07
C VAL A 505 -4.81 -4.91 -7.55
N LEU A 506 -3.81 -5.54 -6.98
CA LEU A 506 -3.49 -5.49 -5.56
C LEU A 506 -2.38 -4.46 -5.35
N MET A 507 -2.38 -3.82 -4.20
CA MET A 507 -1.34 -2.87 -3.81
C MET A 507 -0.73 -3.29 -2.49
N ASP A 508 0.59 -3.28 -2.43
CA ASP A 508 1.31 -3.42 -1.17
C ASP A 508 1.22 -2.10 -0.39
N TRP A 509 0.56 -2.14 0.76
CA TRP A 509 0.23 -0.99 1.60
C TRP A 509 0.94 -1.08 2.95
N VAL A 510 1.64 -0.02 3.33
CA VAL A 510 2.57 0.02 4.47
C VAL A 510 2.02 0.90 5.60
N PRO A 511 1.07 0.44 6.42
CA PRO A 511 0.54 1.20 7.56
C PRO A 511 1.32 0.97 8.86
N ALA A 512 2.34 0.11 8.86
CA ALA A 512 3.05 -0.28 10.06
C ALA A 512 4.03 0.81 10.53
N HIS A 513 4.66 1.51 9.61
CA HIS A 513 5.74 2.45 9.95
C HIS A 513 5.97 3.50 8.87
N PHE A 514 6.80 4.51 9.21
CA PHE A 514 7.26 5.55 8.28
C PHE A 514 8.68 6.03 8.64
N PRO A 515 9.44 6.59 7.67
CA PRO A 515 10.80 7.04 7.90
C PRO A 515 10.88 8.31 8.76
N ARG A 516 12.09 8.60 9.27
CA ARG A 516 12.36 9.73 10.20
C ARG A 516 12.70 11.04 9.48
N ASP A 517 12.34 11.17 8.22
CA ASP A 517 12.60 12.38 7.44
C ASP A 517 11.96 13.61 8.09
N ASP A 518 12.76 14.60 8.39
CA ASP A 518 12.36 15.80 9.16
C ASP A 518 11.41 16.75 8.41
N TRP A 519 11.19 16.51 7.13
CA TRP A 519 10.25 17.23 6.29
C TRP A 519 8.92 16.48 6.10
N ALA A 520 8.81 15.25 6.59
CA ALA A 520 7.63 14.36 6.50
C ALA A 520 6.88 14.28 7.84
N LEU A 521 6.43 13.08 8.23
CA LEU A 521 5.51 12.87 9.37
C LEU A 521 6.19 12.95 10.74
N ALA A 522 7.49 12.61 10.86
CA ALA A 522 8.20 12.54 12.14
C ALA A 522 8.15 13.88 12.90
N GLU A 523 7.66 13.86 14.14
CA GLU A 523 7.45 15.08 14.98
C GLU A 523 6.81 16.24 14.19
N PHE A 524 5.75 15.95 13.44
CA PHE A 524 5.20 16.80 12.38
C PHE A 524 4.99 18.24 12.81
N ASP A 525 4.39 18.48 13.97
CA ASP A 525 4.14 19.83 14.51
C ASP A 525 5.04 20.19 15.70
N GLY A 526 6.17 19.46 15.85
CA GLY A 526 7.17 19.67 16.88
C GLY A 526 6.99 18.81 18.13
N ARG A 527 6.09 17.81 18.04
CA ARG A 527 5.91 16.73 19.02
C ARG A 527 5.57 15.45 18.27
N PRO A 528 5.74 14.26 18.89
CA PRO A 528 5.17 13.03 18.39
C PRO A 528 3.67 13.23 18.10
N LEU A 529 3.29 13.15 16.83
CA LEU A 529 1.92 13.40 16.38
C LEU A 529 1.32 12.19 15.68
N TYR A 530 1.99 11.68 14.66
CA TYR A 530 1.63 10.45 13.96
C TYR A 530 2.24 9.22 14.63
N GLU A 531 3.42 9.35 15.19
CA GLU A 531 4.10 8.33 15.98
C GLU A 531 3.66 8.33 17.45
N HIS A 532 3.83 7.17 18.09
CA HIS A 532 3.51 7.02 19.51
C HIS A 532 4.42 7.91 20.40
N PRO A 533 3.89 8.57 21.46
CA PRO A 533 4.69 9.45 22.31
C PRO A 533 5.70 8.71 23.19
N ASP A 534 5.51 7.41 23.47
CA ASP A 534 6.49 6.57 24.15
C ASP A 534 7.55 6.09 23.16
N PRO A 535 8.83 6.49 23.30
CA PRO A 535 9.89 6.06 22.38
C PRO A 535 10.10 4.56 22.30
N LEU A 536 9.74 3.79 23.34
CA LEU A 536 9.82 2.34 23.35
C LEU A 536 8.73 1.66 22.51
N ARG A 537 7.66 2.40 22.16
CA ARG A 537 6.64 1.98 21.21
C ARG A 537 6.84 2.60 19.83
N ALA A 538 7.33 3.86 19.79
CA ALA A 538 7.49 4.60 18.53
C ALA A 538 8.64 4.11 17.67
N ALA A 539 9.75 3.62 18.26
CA ALA A 539 10.94 3.28 17.48
C ALA A 539 10.87 1.85 16.96
N HIS A 540 11.00 1.66 15.66
CA HIS A 540 11.19 0.36 15.05
C HIS A 540 12.69 0.06 14.91
N PRO A 541 13.27 -0.87 15.72
CA PRO A 541 14.71 -1.03 15.79
C PRO A 541 15.33 -1.65 14.53
N ASP A 542 14.63 -2.56 13.85
CA ASP A 542 15.16 -3.29 12.70
C ASP A 542 15.28 -2.39 11.45
N TRP A 543 14.33 -1.48 11.25
CA TRP A 543 14.25 -0.64 10.04
C TRP A 543 14.66 0.82 10.29
N GLY A 544 14.84 1.21 11.57
CA GLY A 544 15.18 2.58 11.94
C GLY A 544 14.04 3.58 11.73
N THR A 545 12.83 3.10 11.50
CA THR A 545 11.60 3.86 11.24
C THR A 545 10.86 4.23 12.52
N LEU A 546 9.70 4.86 12.38
CA LEU A 546 8.76 5.15 13.47
C LEU A 546 7.46 4.38 13.23
N GLU A 547 6.86 3.87 14.31
CA GLU A 547 5.55 3.23 14.32
C GLU A 547 4.45 4.25 14.58
N PHE A 548 3.28 4.06 13.94
CA PHE A 548 2.12 4.90 14.15
C PHE A 548 1.51 4.74 15.55
N ASP A 549 0.92 5.83 16.06
CA ASP A 549 0.10 5.82 17.28
C ASP A 549 -1.34 5.37 16.94
N TYR A 550 -1.57 4.05 16.87
CA TYR A 550 -2.90 3.49 16.59
C TYR A 550 -3.93 3.79 17.68
N GLY A 551 -3.49 4.20 18.88
CA GLY A 551 -4.35 4.62 19.98
C GLY A 551 -4.98 6.00 19.74
N ARG A 552 -4.38 6.83 18.90
CA ARG A 552 -4.89 8.16 18.56
C ARG A 552 -5.94 8.10 17.45
N ALA A 553 -7.15 8.55 17.75
CA ALA A 553 -8.28 8.45 16.83
C ALA A 553 -8.03 9.12 15.46
N GLU A 554 -7.36 10.28 15.45
CA GLU A 554 -7.05 11.02 14.21
C GLU A 554 -6.00 10.29 13.36
N VAL A 555 -5.04 9.58 13.99
CA VAL A 555 -4.04 8.76 13.29
C VAL A 555 -4.70 7.52 12.69
N ARG A 556 -5.55 6.81 13.46
CA ARG A 556 -6.37 5.72 12.90
C ARG A 556 -7.20 6.21 11.72
N ASN A 557 -7.85 7.36 11.86
CA ASN A 557 -8.65 7.95 10.78
C ASN A 557 -7.81 8.27 9.54
N PHE A 558 -6.60 8.79 9.72
CA PHE A 558 -5.65 9.02 8.63
C PHE A 558 -5.34 7.73 7.86
N LEU A 559 -5.07 6.62 8.56
CA LEU A 559 -4.75 5.32 7.94
C LEU A 559 -5.98 4.63 7.35
N VAL A 560 -7.12 4.61 8.06
CA VAL A 560 -8.37 4.00 7.55
C VAL A 560 -8.85 4.74 6.29
N ALA A 561 -8.87 6.07 6.32
CA ALA A 561 -9.22 6.88 5.15
C ALA A 561 -8.22 6.69 3.99
N ASN A 562 -6.94 6.43 4.28
CA ASN A 562 -5.94 6.12 3.27
C ASN A 562 -6.20 4.77 2.57
N ALA A 563 -6.54 3.72 3.33
CA ALA A 563 -6.94 2.43 2.76
C ALA A 563 -8.17 2.57 1.84
N VAL A 564 -9.19 3.31 2.29
CA VAL A 564 -10.40 3.60 1.49
C VAL A 564 -10.04 4.42 0.24
N TYR A 565 -9.16 5.41 0.37
CA TYR A 565 -8.72 6.26 -0.73
C TYR A 565 -8.12 5.46 -1.89
N TRP A 566 -7.23 4.51 -1.62
CA TRP A 566 -6.66 3.67 -2.67
C TRP A 566 -7.72 2.81 -3.36
N CYS A 567 -8.70 2.29 -2.59
CA CYS A 567 -9.78 1.48 -3.15
C CYS A 567 -10.82 2.29 -3.96
N GLU A 568 -11.13 3.54 -3.55
CA GLU A 568 -12.17 4.36 -4.19
C GLU A 568 -11.64 5.30 -5.27
N GLU A 569 -10.49 5.96 -5.04
CA GLU A 569 -9.95 6.93 -5.98
C GLU A 569 -9.07 6.29 -7.05
N PHE A 570 -8.46 5.12 -6.75
CA PHE A 570 -7.59 4.39 -7.69
C PHE A 570 -8.15 3.02 -8.09
N HIS A 571 -9.34 2.66 -7.63
CA HIS A 571 -10.03 1.40 -7.92
C HIS A 571 -9.25 0.13 -7.59
N ILE A 572 -8.29 0.19 -6.66
CA ILE A 572 -7.48 -0.95 -6.21
C ILE A 572 -8.40 -2.07 -5.70
N ASP A 573 -8.14 -3.33 -6.12
CA ASP A 573 -8.96 -4.51 -5.82
C ASP A 573 -8.56 -5.22 -4.54
N GLY A 574 -7.40 -4.90 -3.98
CA GLY A 574 -6.97 -5.45 -2.71
C GLY A 574 -5.74 -4.78 -2.16
N LEU A 575 -5.59 -4.85 -0.84
CA LEU A 575 -4.44 -4.33 -0.10
C LEU A 575 -3.69 -5.49 0.55
N ARG A 576 -2.45 -5.72 0.14
CA ARG A 576 -1.51 -6.50 0.93
C ARG A 576 -0.98 -5.57 2.03
N VAL A 577 -1.21 -5.93 3.27
CA VAL A 577 -0.84 -5.12 4.43
C VAL A 577 0.50 -5.60 4.96
N ASP A 578 1.50 -4.75 4.80
CA ASP A 578 2.89 -5.00 5.17
C ASP A 578 3.09 -5.08 6.67
N ALA A 579 3.95 -6.00 7.11
CA ALA A 579 4.50 -6.10 8.46
C ALA A 579 3.44 -6.14 9.59
N VAL A 580 2.32 -6.84 9.40
CA VAL A 580 1.23 -6.93 10.39
C VAL A 580 1.73 -7.47 11.73
N ALA A 581 2.66 -8.42 11.73
CA ALA A 581 3.27 -8.94 12.95
C ALA A 581 3.94 -7.85 13.81
N SER A 582 4.60 -6.87 13.19
CA SER A 582 5.23 -5.76 13.90
C SER A 582 4.24 -4.83 14.57
N MET A 583 3.03 -4.71 14.00
CA MET A 583 1.94 -3.92 14.56
C MET A 583 1.29 -4.60 15.76
N LEU A 584 1.14 -5.94 15.72
CA LEU A 584 0.42 -6.73 16.71
C LEU A 584 1.19 -6.92 18.02
N TYR A 585 2.53 -6.86 17.98
CA TYR A 585 3.36 -7.19 19.13
C TYR A 585 4.29 -6.05 19.53
N LEU A 586 4.09 -5.52 20.74
CA LEU A 586 4.89 -4.44 21.34
C LEU A 586 6.35 -4.83 21.60
N ASP A 587 6.64 -6.12 21.66
CA ASP A 587 7.99 -6.71 21.84
C ASP A 587 8.63 -7.16 20.52
N TYR A 588 8.01 -6.85 19.36
CA TYR A 588 8.53 -7.27 18.05
C TYR A 588 9.97 -6.76 17.85
N SER A 589 10.90 -7.68 17.59
CA SER A 589 12.34 -7.38 17.40
C SER A 589 13.00 -6.58 18.53
N ARG A 590 12.47 -6.63 19.76
CA ARG A 590 13.01 -5.92 20.93
C ARG A 590 13.46 -6.89 22.00
N GLU A 591 14.51 -6.54 22.71
CA GLU A 591 15.03 -7.30 23.85
C GLU A 591 14.25 -6.93 25.12
N ASP A 592 14.34 -7.77 26.15
CA ASP A 592 13.74 -7.50 27.46
C ASP A 592 14.14 -6.11 28.00
N GLY A 593 13.15 -5.28 28.33
CA GLY A 593 13.33 -3.91 28.80
C GLY A 593 13.51 -2.85 27.71
N GLN A 594 13.40 -3.22 26.44
CA GLN A 594 13.42 -2.31 25.29
C GLN A 594 12.02 -2.04 24.70
N TRP A 595 10.98 -2.50 25.36
CA TRP A 595 9.59 -2.30 24.98
C TRP A 595 8.70 -2.01 26.18
N SER A 596 7.56 -1.35 25.94
CA SER A 596 6.57 -1.04 26.95
C SER A 596 5.36 -1.97 26.81
N PRO A 597 4.93 -2.67 27.87
CA PRO A 597 3.77 -3.55 27.80
C PRO A 597 2.46 -2.78 27.60
N ASN A 598 1.41 -3.52 27.23
CA ASN A 598 0.05 -3.00 27.20
C ASN A 598 -0.48 -2.77 28.64
N GLU A 599 -1.71 -2.26 28.76
CA GLU A 599 -2.36 -1.92 30.03
C GLU A 599 -2.61 -3.13 30.96
N TYR A 600 -2.51 -4.35 30.43
CA TYR A 600 -2.64 -5.60 31.18
C TYR A 600 -1.29 -6.26 31.50
N GLY A 601 -0.19 -5.65 31.04
CA GLY A 601 1.17 -6.17 31.19
C GLY A 601 1.57 -7.21 30.13
N GLY A 602 0.79 -7.36 29.07
CA GLY A 602 1.05 -8.22 27.92
C GLY A 602 1.81 -7.52 26.82
N ARG A 603 2.12 -8.27 25.76
CA ARG A 603 2.86 -7.81 24.59
C ARG A 603 1.96 -7.47 23.38
N GLU A 604 0.69 -7.85 23.46
CA GLU A 604 -0.27 -7.60 22.37
C GLU A 604 -0.58 -6.10 22.29
N ASN A 605 -0.55 -5.54 21.09
CA ASN A 605 -0.91 -4.16 20.84
C ASN A 605 -2.42 -4.04 20.52
N HIS A 606 -3.22 -3.79 21.54
CA HIS A 606 -4.69 -3.72 21.42
C HIS A 606 -5.14 -2.57 20.52
N ASP A 607 -4.40 -1.48 20.48
CA ASP A 607 -4.70 -0.33 19.63
C ASP A 607 -4.53 -0.69 18.13
N ALA A 608 -3.49 -1.46 17.81
CA ALA A 608 -3.28 -1.97 16.45
C ALA A 608 -4.34 -3.01 16.06
N VAL A 609 -4.74 -3.89 16.99
CA VAL A 609 -5.85 -4.84 16.77
C VAL A 609 -7.13 -4.08 16.41
N ALA A 610 -7.50 -3.08 17.21
CA ALA A 610 -8.68 -2.26 16.96
C ALA A 610 -8.60 -1.52 15.62
N PHE A 611 -7.44 -0.98 15.29
CA PHE A 611 -7.19 -0.32 13.99
C PHE A 611 -7.38 -1.30 12.81
N LEU A 612 -6.78 -2.48 12.84
CA LEU A 612 -6.88 -3.47 11.77
C LEU A 612 -8.33 -3.95 11.57
N GLN A 613 -9.06 -4.16 12.66
CA GLN A 613 -10.48 -4.52 12.63
C GLN A 613 -11.33 -3.39 12.00
N GLU A 614 -11.11 -2.14 12.40
CA GLU A 614 -11.80 -0.97 11.85
C GLU A 614 -11.48 -0.78 10.38
N MET A 615 -10.22 -0.88 9.99
CA MET A 615 -9.74 -0.77 8.61
C MET A 615 -10.42 -1.81 7.72
N ASN A 616 -10.34 -3.10 8.08
CA ASN A 616 -10.94 -4.19 7.31
C ASN A 616 -12.46 -4.03 7.17
N ALA A 617 -13.16 -3.75 8.27
CA ALA A 617 -14.61 -3.54 8.25
C ALA A 617 -15.02 -2.34 7.37
N THR A 618 -14.24 -1.25 7.41
CA THR A 618 -14.51 -0.04 6.64
C THR A 618 -14.26 -0.25 5.16
N VAL A 619 -13.13 -0.86 4.79
CA VAL A 619 -12.77 -1.16 3.39
C VAL A 619 -13.83 -2.07 2.75
N TYR A 620 -14.22 -3.17 3.40
CA TYR A 620 -15.23 -4.08 2.85
C TYR A 620 -16.62 -3.44 2.72
N ARG A 621 -16.98 -2.54 3.63
CA ARG A 621 -18.24 -1.81 3.55
C ARG A 621 -18.23 -0.77 2.42
N ARG A 622 -17.11 -0.07 2.24
CA ARG A 622 -16.98 1.02 1.26
C ARG A 622 -16.72 0.52 -0.16
N ALA A 623 -15.90 -0.53 -0.31
CA ALA A 623 -15.47 -1.06 -1.59
C ALA A 623 -15.81 -2.56 -1.73
N PRO A 624 -17.05 -2.92 -2.09
CA PRO A 624 -17.46 -4.31 -2.20
C PRO A 624 -16.62 -5.12 -3.20
N GLY A 625 -16.19 -6.31 -2.77
CA GLY A 625 -15.36 -7.24 -3.56
C GLY A 625 -13.84 -6.97 -3.48
N VAL A 626 -13.40 -5.95 -2.76
CA VAL A 626 -11.99 -5.76 -2.41
C VAL A 626 -11.56 -6.83 -1.41
N VAL A 627 -10.31 -7.26 -1.46
CA VAL A 627 -9.71 -8.20 -0.52
C VAL A 627 -8.54 -7.56 0.24
N THR A 628 -8.45 -7.79 1.54
CA THR A 628 -7.26 -7.44 2.33
C THR A 628 -6.46 -8.69 2.64
N ILE A 629 -5.14 -8.63 2.52
CA ILE A 629 -4.21 -9.75 2.63
C ILE A 629 -3.17 -9.38 3.69
N ALA A 630 -3.05 -10.17 4.76
CA ALA A 630 -2.08 -9.89 5.81
C ALA A 630 -0.72 -10.54 5.52
N GLU A 631 0.36 -9.77 5.59
CA GLU A 631 1.68 -10.33 5.81
C GLU A 631 1.88 -10.49 7.32
N GLU A 632 1.58 -11.69 7.81
CA GLU A 632 1.67 -12.03 9.23
C GLU A 632 2.28 -13.42 9.38
N SER A 633 3.45 -13.51 10.04
CA SER A 633 4.27 -14.72 10.13
C SER A 633 4.18 -15.40 11.50
N THR A 634 3.42 -14.85 12.44
CA THR A 634 3.31 -15.40 13.80
C THR A 634 2.12 -16.35 13.96
N ALA A 635 1.94 -16.86 15.16
CA ALA A 635 0.82 -17.72 15.53
C ALA A 635 -0.38 -16.91 16.10
N TRP A 636 -0.58 -15.66 15.63
CA TRP A 636 -1.78 -14.89 16.00
C TRP A 636 -3.04 -15.62 15.56
N ASP A 637 -3.97 -15.81 16.50
CA ASP A 637 -5.20 -16.57 16.23
C ASP A 637 -6.26 -15.71 15.51
N GLY A 638 -6.70 -16.18 14.35
CA GLY A 638 -7.83 -15.60 13.62
C GLY A 638 -7.51 -14.33 12.86
N VAL A 639 -6.39 -14.27 12.16
CA VAL A 639 -6.06 -13.17 11.23
C VAL A 639 -7.17 -13.02 10.18
N THR A 640 -7.62 -14.12 9.58
CA THR A 640 -8.69 -14.13 8.56
C THR A 640 -10.09 -14.40 9.12
N ARG A 641 -10.22 -14.53 10.44
CA ARG A 641 -11.52 -14.71 11.10
C ARG A 641 -12.31 -13.39 11.08
N PRO A 642 -13.63 -13.42 10.85
CA PRO A 642 -14.48 -12.25 10.98
C PRO A 642 -14.38 -11.56 12.35
N THR A 643 -14.40 -10.23 12.36
CA THR A 643 -14.13 -9.40 13.55
C THR A 643 -15.10 -9.64 14.71
N HIS A 644 -16.31 -10.13 14.45
CA HIS A 644 -17.34 -10.42 15.45
C HIS A 644 -17.23 -11.84 16.07
N LEU A 645 -16.34 -12.69 15.55
CA LEU A 645 -16.13 -14.04 16.07
C LEU A 645 -14.90 -14.05 16.98
N THR A 646 -15.12 -14.28 18.27
CA THR A 646 -14.06 -14.30 19.28
C THR A 646 -13.31 -15.63 19.26
N GLY A 647 -11.97 -15.59 19.30
CA GLY A 647 -11.10 -16.75 19.43
C GLY A 647 -10.72 -17.11 20.85
N GLU A 648 -9.83 -18.11 21.02
CA GLU A 648 -9.37 -18.58 22.34
C GLU A 648 -8.65 -17.49 23.16
N GLY A 649 -7.98 -16.53 22.49
CA GLY A 649 -7.31 -15.39 23.11
C GLY A 649 -8.24 -14.30 23.64
N GLY A 650 -9.56 -14.41 23.44
CA GLY A 650 -10.54 -13.40 23.86
C GLY A 650 -10.71 -12.22 22.91
N PHE A 651 -9.93 -12.15 21.83
CA PHE A 651 -10.03 -11.14 20.77
C PHE A 651 -10.97 -11.61 19.66
N GLY A 652 -11.67 -10.66 19.02
CA GLY A 652 -12.31 -10.91 17.74
C GLY A 652 -11.26 -11.16 16.65
N GLY A 653 -11.66 -11.80 15.54
CA GLY A 653 -10.78 -11.94 14.40
C GLY A 653 -10.32 -10.57 13.87
N LEU A 654 -9.18 -10.52 13.14
CA LEU A 654 -8.70 -9.26 12.56
C LEU A 654 -9.49 -8.86 11.30
N GLY A 655 -10.21 -9.80 10.67
CA GLY A 655 -11.10 -9.54 9.54
C GLY A 655 -10.41 -9.47 8.18
N PHE A 656 -9.17 -9.89 8.04
CA PHE A 656 -8.54 -10.02 6.73
C PHE A 656 -9.24 -11.08 5.86
N GLY A 657 -9.23 -10.90 4.56
CA GLY A 657 -9.73 -11.90 3.63
C GLY A 657 -8.76 -13.05 3.45
N LEU A 658 -7.47 -12.75 3.34
CA LEU A 658 -6.41 -13.71 3.10
C LEU A 658 -5.18 -13.41 3.99
N LYS A 659 -4.30 -14.40 4.12
CA LYS A 659 -3.02 -14.29 4.85
C LYS A 659 -1.91 -15.01 4.06
N TRP A 660 -0.71 -14.44 3.99
CA TRP A 660 0.45 -15.13 3.44
C TRP A 660 0.84 -16.34 4.30
N ASN A 661 1.05 -17.50 3.68
CA ASN A 661 1.52 -18.73 4.35
C ASN A 661 3.04 -18.79 4.39
N MET A 662 3.64 -17.99 5.28
CA MET A 662 5.10 -17.93 5.43
C MET A 662 5.68 -19.27 5.91
N GLY A 663 4.92 -20.07 6.69
CA GLY A 663 5.34 -21.39 7.14
C GLY A 663 5.49 -22.38 5.98
N TRP A 664 4.47 -22.45 5.11
CA TRP A 664 4.53 -23.29 3.90
C TRP A 664 5.69 -22.88 2.98
N MET A 665 5.87 -21.57 2.78
CA MET A 665 6.95 -21.04 1.95
C MET A 665 8.31 -21.47 2.48
N HIS A 666 8.55 -21.25 3.77
CA HIS A 666 9.82 -21.61 4.43
C HIS A 666 10.13 -23.11 4.33
N ASP A 667 9.16 -23.96 4.76
CA ASP A 667 9.33 -25.42 4.80
C ASP A 667 9.54 -26.01 3.40
N SER A 668 8.73 -25.58 2.42
CA SER A 668 8.83 -26.09 1.06
C SER A 668 10.13 -25.68 0.36
N LEU A 669 10.58 -24.42 0.56
CA LEU A 669 11.86 -23.96 0.01
C LEU A 669 13.07 -24.63 0.69
N GLU A 670 13.00 -24.89 2.00
CA GLU A 670 14.02 -25.64 2.70
C GLU A 670 14.16 -27.10 2.16
N TYR A 671 13.01 -27.77 1.95
CA TYR A 671 12.99 -29.11 1.33
C TYR A 671 13.58 -29.08 -0.09
N MET A 672 13.13 -28.15 -0.93
CA MET A 672 13.58 -28.07 -2.31
C MET A 672 15.06 -27.74 -2.46
N ALA A 673 15.65 -27.03 -1.50
CA ALA A 673 17.11 -26.77 -1.46
C ALA A 673 17.96 -27.99 -1.12
N LYS A 674 17.36 -29.09 -0.61
CA LYS A 674 18.12 -30.31 -0.29
C LYS A 674 18.42 -31.12 -1.56
N GLU A 675 19.62 -31.69 -1.61
CA GLU A 675 19.92 -32.73 -2.61
C GLU A 675 18.88 -33.86 -2.53
N PRO A 676 18.38 -34.41 -3.65
CA PRO A 676 17.30 -35.40 -3.65
C PRO A 676 17.57 -36.64 -2.75
N VAL A 677 18.83 -37.03 -2.58
CA VAL A 677 19.23 -38.15 -1.69
C VAL A 677 18.98 -37.84 -0.21
N HIS A 678 18.91 -36.59 0.16
CA HIS A 678 18.66 -36.13 1.52
C HIS A 678 17.19 -35.78 1.79
N ARG A 679 16.37 -35.51 0.78
CA ARG A 679 14.95 -35.11 0.88
C ARG A 679 14.11 -36.09 1.71
N ARG A 680 14.42 -37.35 1.68
CA ARG A 680 13.75 -38.39 2.50
C ARG A 680 13.78 -38.13 4.01
N TYR A 681 14.77 -37.41 4.50
CA TYR A 681 14.88 -37.03 5.93
C TYR A 681 14.12 -35.74 6.26
N HIS A 682 13.65 -35.04 5.24
CA HIS A 682 12.97 -33.73 5.28
C HIS A 682 11.54 -33.79 4.71
N HIS A 683 11.02 -34.98 4.44
CA HIS A 683 9.74 -35.19 3.79
C HIS A 683 8.56 -34.51 4.52
N ASN A 684 8.65 -34.40 5.85
CA ASN A 684 7.65 -33.73 6.67
C ASN A 684 7.57 -32.21 6.39
N GLU A 685 8.62 -31.58 5.90
CA GLU A 685 8.60 -30.15 5.54
C GLU A 685 7.56 -29.87 4.45
N MET A 686 7.37 -30.80 3.52
CA MET A 686 6.33 -30.67 2.45
C MET A 686 4.92 -31.02 2.90
N THR A 687 4.75 -31.71 4.02
CA THR A 687 3.43 -32.17 4.49
C THR A 687 2.93 -31.42 5.73
N PHE A 688 3.82 -30.74 6.44
CA PHE A 688 3.52 -30.08 7.72
C PHE A 688 2.48 -28.97 7.57
N SER A 689 2.53 -28.21 6.47
CA SER A 689 1.58 -27.15 6.19
C SER A 689 0.11 -27.63 6.21
N MET A 690 -0.14 -28.88 5.85
CA MET A 690 -1.50 -29.44 5.87
C MET A 690 -2.09 -29.63 7.28
N VAL A 691 -1.26 -29.56 8.33
CA VAL A 691 -1.73 -29.60 9.73
C VAL A 691 -2.53 -28.34 10.06
N TYR A 692 -2.17 -27.21 9.46
CA TYR A 692 -2.79 -25.92 9.70
C TYR A 692 -3.40 -25.25 8.47
N ALA A 693 -3.41 -25.93 7.32
CA ALA A 693 -3.86 -25.36 6.03
C ALA A 693 -5.27 -24.74 6.03
N TYR A 694 -6.10 -25.07 7.02
CA TYR A 694 -7.48 -24.61 7.14
C TYR A 694 -7.70 -23.77 8.42
N SER A 695 -6.64 -23.36 9.11
CA SER A 695 -6.75 -22.44 10.25
C SER A 695 -7.00 -21.01 9.80
N GLU A 696 -6.51 -20.64 8.63
CA GLU A 696 -6.64 -19.34 7.99
C GLU A 696 -6.92 -19.52 6.48
N ASN A 697 -7.25 -18.45 5.80
CA ASN A 697 -7.39 -18.40 4.35
C ASN A 697 -6.05 -18.00 3.72
N TYR A 698 -5.32 -18.95 3.13
CA TYR A 698 -3.94 -18.74 2.77
C TYR A 698 -3.69 -18.33 1.32
N VAL A 699 -2.68 -17.45 1.12
CA VAL A 699 -1.92 -17.27 -0.11
C VAL A 699 -0.59 -17.96 0.05
N LEU A 700 -0.10 -18.65 -0.97
CA LEU A 700 1.19 -19.32 -1.05
C LEU A 700 2.20 -18.33 -1.69
N PRO A 701 3.01 -17.60 -0.91
CA PRO A 701 3.85 -16.54 -1.45
C PRO A 701 5.22 -17.08 -1.88
N ILE A 702 5.57 -16.88 -3.13
CA ILE A 702 6.97 -16.84 -3.58
C ILE A 702 7.21 -15.40 -4.02
N SER A 703 7.43 -14.54 -3.02
CA SER A 703 7.48 -13.09 -3.15
C SER A 703 8.89 -12.57 -3.45
N HIS A 704 8.98 -11.24 -3.59
CA HIS A 704 10.25 -10.52 -3.75
C HIS A 704 11.24 -10.83 -2.63
N ASP A 705 10.76 -10.98 -1.38
CA ASP A 705 11.59 -11.24 -0.21
C ASP A 705 12.40 -12.53 -0.31
N GLU A 706 11.91 -13.52 -1.06
CA GLU A 706 12.57 -14.82 -1.18
C GLU A 706 13.69 -14.85 -2.24
N VAL A 707 13.82 -13.82 -3.06
CA VAL A 707 14.72 -13.83 -4.22
C VAL A 707 15.72 -12.67 -4.23
N VAL A 708 16.05 -12.12 -3.04
CA VAL A 708 16.96 -10.98 -2.84
C VAL A 708 17.96 -11.25 -1.70
N HIS A 709 18.94 -10.39 -1.59
CA HIS A 709 19.86 -10.28 -0.45
C HIS A 709 20.59 -11.56 -0.03
N GLY A 710 21.08 -12.33 -1.01
CA GLY A 710 21.84 -13.58 -0.77
C GLY A 710 20.95 -14.80 -0.56
N LYS A 711 19.63 -14.67 -0.76
CA LYS A 711 18.69 -15.81 -0.72
C LYS A 711 18.64 -16.59 -2.04
N GLN A 712 19.24 -16.10 -3.10
CA GLN A 712 19.26 -16.65 -4.47
C GLN A 712 17.89 -16.55 -5.17
N ALA A 713 17.87 -16.51 -6.52
CA ALA A 713 16.65 -16.68 -7.30
C ALA A 713 16.05 -18.07 -7.07
N LEU A 714 14.73 -18.24 -7.29
CA LEU A 714 14.02 -19.48 -7.00
C LEU A 714 14.70 -20.71 -7.64
N VAL A 715 15.00 -20.64 -8.95
CA VAL A 715 15.68 -21.75 -9.66
C VAL A 715 17.09 -22.00 -9.11
N SER A 716 17.76 -20.98 -8.59
CA SER A 716 19.13 -21.10 -8.08
C SER A 716 19.21 -21.71 -6.67
N LYS A 717 18.08 -21.76 -5.93
CA LYS A 717 17.95 -22.50 -4.68
C LYS A 717 17.97 -24.02 -4.90
N MET A 718 17.55 -24.47 -6.09
CA MET A 718 17.46 -25.89 -6.41
C MET A 718 18.84 -26.53 -6.59
N PRO A 719 19.07 -27.76 -6.10
CA PRO A 719 20.35 -28.45 -6.23
C PRO A 719 20.59 -29.05 -7.62
N GLY A 720 21.80 -29.50 -7.87
CA GLY A 720 22.17 -30.23 -9.06
C GLY A 720 22.67 -29.34 -10.21
N ASP A 721 22.73 -29.96 -11.40
CA ASP A 721 23.10 -29.25 -12.63
C ASP A 721 21.95 -28.36 -13.14
N TRP A 722 22.19 -27.63 -14.23
CA TRP A 722 21.23 -26.65 -14.74
C TRP A 722 19.92 -27.30 -15.21
N TRP A 723 19.96 -28.52 -15.77
CA TRP A 723 18.76 -29.26 -16.15
C TRP A 723 17.94 -29.67 -14.90
N GLN A 724 18.63 -30.21 -13.88
CA GLN A 724 17.99 -30.65 -12.63
C GLN A 724 17.36 -29.47 -11.88
N ARG A 725 18.05 -28.34 -11.80
CA ARG A 725 17.50 -27.11 -11.17
C ARG A 725 16.22 -26.68 -11.83
N ARG A 726 16.17 -26.63 -13.15
CA ARG A 726 14.96 -26.27 -13.89
C ARG A 726 13.87 -27.33 -13.78
N ALA A 727 14.22 -28.60 -13.72
CA ALA A 727 13.26 -29.67 -13.51
C ALA A 727 12.63 -29.58 -12.11
N ASP A 728 13.43 -29.40 -11.06
CA ASP A 728 12.95 -29.14 -9.69
C ASP A 728 12.08 -27.85 -9.62
N HIS A 729 12.49 -26.78 -10.28
CA HIS A 729 11.71 -25.54 -10.35
C HIS A 729 10.33 -25.76 -10.99
N ARG A 730 10.27 -26.47 -12.12
CA ARG A 730 9.00 -26.82 -12.79
C ARG A 730 8.13 -27.74 -11.92
N ALA A 731 8.76 -28.74 -11.28
CA ALA A 731 8.06 -29.65 -10.38
C ALA A 731 7.47 -28.91 -9.17
N TYR A 732 8.21 -27.98 -8.60
CA TYR A 732 7.79 -27.17 -7.47
C TYR A 732 6.61 -26.24 -7.84
N LEU A 733 6.67 -25.57 -8.99
CA LEU A 733 5.54 -24.77 -9.48
C LEU A 733 4.29 -25.63 -9.70
N GLY A 734 4.44 -26.81 -10.29
CA GLY A 734 3.33 -27.74 -10.47
C GLY A 734 2.74 -28.25 -9.14
N PHE A 735 3.56 -28.46 -8.11
CA PHE A 735 3.11 -28.78 -6.76
C PHE A 735 2.40 -27.58 -6.11
N MET A 736 2.97 -26.37 -6.20
CA MET A 736 2.42 -25.14 -5.61
C MET A 736 1.02 -24.84 -6.16
N TRP A 737 0.83 -24.90 -7.49
CA TRP A 737 -0.48 -24.61 -8.10
C TRP A 737 -1.56 -25.65 -7.79
N ALA A 738 -1.16 -26.87 -7.38
CA ALA A 738 -2.10 -27.90 -6.94
C ALA A 738 -2.38 -27.88 -5.43
N HIS A 739 -1.48 -27.29 -4.61
CA HIS A 739 -1.63 -27.22 -3.16
C HIS A 739 -2.80 -26.30 -2.77
N PRO A 740 -3.55 -26.58 -1.67
CA PRO A 740 -4.57 -25.66 -1.16
C PRO A 740 -4.00 -24.28 -0.84
N GLY A 741 -4.68 -23.23 -1.32
CA GLY A 741 -4.28 -21.82 -1.15
C GLY A 741 -4.25 -21.09 -2.48
N LYS A 742 -4.17 -19.77 -2.42
CA LYS A 742 -4.04 -18.88 -3.59
C LYS A 742 -2.57 -18.70 -3.93
N GLN A 743 -2.22 -18.52 -5.20
CA GLN A 743 -0.84 -18.49 -5.66
C GLN A 743 -0.31 -17.05 -5.81
N LEU A 744 0.94 -16.82 -5.40
CA LEU A 744 1.66 -15.58 -5.68
C LEU A 744 3.08 -15.91 -6.15
N LEU A 745 3.47 -15.32 -7.28
CA LEU A 745 4.79 -15.48 -7.88
C LEU A 745 5.39 -14.13 -8.27
N PHE A 746 6.60 -13.87 -7.77
CA PHE A 746 7.33 -12.64 -8.09
C PHE A 746 7.91 -12.65 -9.51
N MET A 747 7.94 -11.49 -10.15
CA MET A 747 8.49 -11.28 -11.50
C MET A 747 9.89 -11.86 -11.68
N GLY A 748 10.14 -12.47 -12.85
CA GLY A 748 11.40 -13.14 -13.19
C GLY A 748 11.45 -14.62 -12.83
N GLN A 749 10.62 -15.08 -11.89
CA GLN A 749 10.57 -16.49 -11.49
C GLN A 749 9.77 -17.33 -12.47
N GLU A 750 8.86 -16.73 -13.23
CA GLU A 750 8.02 -17.35 -14.24
C GLU A 750 8.80 -17.85 -15.46
N PHE A 751 10.03 -17.40 -15.65
CA PHE A 751 10.94 -17.90 -16.68
C PHE A 751 12.30 -18.39 -16.13
N ALA A 752 12.33 -18.72 -14.85
CA ALA A 752 13.49 -19.31 -14.16
C ALA A 752 14.75 -18.43 -14.27
N GLN A 753 14.64 -17.14 -14.00
CA GLN A 753 15.79 -16.22 -13.87
C GLN A 753 16.79 -16.78 -12.86
N GLY A 754 18.07 -16.81 -13.24
CA GLY A 754 19.13 -17.39 -12.38
C GLY A 754 19.77 -16.39 -11.41
N ALA A 755 19.67 -15.09 -11.68
CA ALA A 755 20.17 -14.03 -10.81
C ALA A 755 19.10 -13.63 -9.77
N GLU A 756 19.55 -13.18 -8.61
CA GLU A 756 18.67 -12.49 -7.66
C GLU A 756 18.07 -11.24 -8.32
N TRP A 757 16.88 -10.85 -7.87
CA TRP A 757 16.31 -9.60 -8.30
C TRP A 757 17.11 -8.40 -7.75
N SER A 758 17.18 -7.35 -8.54
CA SER A 758 17.72 -6.04 -8.16
C SER A 758 16.83 -4.95 -8.73
N GLU A 759 16.50 -3.96 -7.91
CA GLU A 759 15.72 -2.79 -8.33
C GLU A 759 16.45 -1.94 -9.41
N GLU A 760 17.78 -2.06 -9.50
CA GLU A 760 18.57 -1.31 -10.48
C GLU A 760 18.50 -1.92 -11.89
N HIS A 761 18.33 -3.23 -12.01
CA HIS A 761 18.44 -3.97 -13.28
C HIS A 761 17.12 -4.60 -13.74
N GLY A 762 16.22 -4.92 -12.79
CA GLY A 762 14.99 -5.65 -13.09
C GLY A 762 15.24 -7.10 -13.54
N PRO A 763 14.19 -7.77 -14.08
CA PRO A 763 14.30 -9.13 -14.61
C PRO A 763 15.24 -9.24 -15.81
N ASP A 764 15.91 -10.39 -15.91
CA ASP A 764 16.83 -10.76 -16.99
C ASP A 764 16.09 -11.11 -18.31
N TRP A 765 15.35 -10.15 -18.88
CA TRP A 765 14.55 -10.33 -20.10
C TRP A 765 15.32 -10.89 -21.28
N TRP A 766 16.65 -10.70 -21.33
CA TRP A 766 17.54 -11.23 -22.35
C TRP A 766 17.60 -12.75 -22.38
N LEU A 767 17.22 -13.44 -21.28
CA LEU A 767 17.09 -14.90 -21.24
C LEU A 767 16.00 -15.43 -22.19
N LEU A 768 15.03 -14.58 -22.53
CA LEU A 768 13.95 -14.90 -23.48
C LEU A 768 14.26 -14.48 -24.91
N ASP A 769 15.44 -13.90 -25.18
CA ASP A 769 15.84 -13.47 -26.52
C ASP A 769 16.37 -14.66 -27.32
N PRO A 770 15.86 -14.93 -28.54
CA PRO A 770 16.38 -15.98 -29.41
C PRO A 770 17.88 -15.88 -29.69
N ALA A 771 18.47 -14.68 -29.63
CA ALA A 771 19.90 -14.46 -29.81
C ALA A 771 20.76 -15.06 -28.67
N TYR A 772 20.16 -15.33 -27.52
CA TYR A 772 20.86 -15.93 -26.37
C TYR A 772 21.25 -17.39 -26.60
N GLY A 773 20.51 -18.12 -27.40
CA GLY A 773 20.80 -19.52 -27.77
C GLY A 773 20.36 -20.57 -26.74
N ALA A 774 19.92 -20.18 -25.56
CA ALA A 774 19.31 -21.04 -24.54
C ALA A 774 17.91 -20.54 -24.13
N GLU A 775 17.31 -19.68 -24.92
CA GLU A 775 16.00 -19.09 -24.65
C GLU A 775 14.88 -20.14 -24.61
N ALA A 776 15.02 -21.24 -25.31
CA ALA A 776 14.05 -22.35 -25.31
C ALA A 776 13.84 -22.91 -23.90
N ASP A 777 14.90 -22.96 -23.09
CA ASP A 777 14.84 -23.44 -21.71
C ASP A 777 14.02 -22.53 -20.80
N HIS A 778 14.20 -21.20 -20.94
CA HIS A 778 13.50 -20.18 -20.15
C HIS A 778 12.07 -19.97 -20.65
N ARG A 779 11.86 -20.01 -21.97
CA ARG A 779 10.52 -19.96 -22.57
C ARG A 779 9.70 -21.18 -22.17
N GLY A 780 10.32 -22.36 -22.08
CA GLY A 780 9.65 -23.58 -21.64
C GLY A 780 9.07 -23.43 -20.24
N VAL A 781 9.82 -22.86 -19.30
CA VAL A 781 9.31 -22.60 -17.93
C VAL A 781 8.19 -21.55 -17.96
N ARG A 782 8.35 -20.49 -18.75
CA ARG A 782 7.28 -19.47 -18.89
C ARG A 782 6.00 -20.07 -19.50
N ASP A 783 6.14 -20.92 -20.50
CA ASP A 783 5.00 -21.59 -21.13
C ASP A 783 4.33 -22.59 -20.18
N LEU A 784 5.09 -23.22 -19.26
CA LEU A 784 4.52 -23.99 -18.16
C LEU A 784 3.69 -23.12 -17.20
N VAL A 785 4.19 -21.94 -16.78
CA VAL A 785 3.42 -21.04 -15.92
C VAL A 785 2.11 -20.61 -16.57
N ARG A 786 2.13 -20.33 -17.89
CA ARG A 786 0.90 -20.06 -18.66
C ARG A 786 -0.08 -21.23 -18.60
N GLU A 787 0.41 -22.45 -18.80
CA GLU A 787 -0.43 -23.66 -18.77
C GLU A 787 -0.95 -23.94 -17.36
N LEU A 788 -0.10 -23.78 -16.32
CA LEU A 788 -0.53 -23.90 -14.92
C LEU A 788 -1.72 -22.97 -14.64
N ASN A 789 -1.64 -21.70 -14.99
CA ASN A 789 -2.73 -20.74 -14.80
C ASN A 789 -3.96 -21.10 -15.64
N THR A 790 -3.76 -21.58 -16.87
CA THR A 790 -4.86 -21.99 -17.77
C THR A 790 -5.63 -23.18 -17.20
N VAL A 791 -4.92 -24.23 -16.80
CA VAL A 791 -5.54 -25.44 -16.21
C VAL A 791 -6.14 -25.12 -14.84
N TYR A 792 -5.45 -24.31 -14.01
CA TYR A 792 -5.95 -23.84 -12.71
C TYR A 792 -7.30 -23.12 -12.88
N GLY A 793 -7.38 -22.13 -13.75
CA GLY A 793 -8.60 -21.36 -13.97
C GLY A 793 -9.77 -22.23 -14.48
N ALA A 794 -9.45 -23.26 -15.30
CA ALA A 794 -10.44 -24.18 -15.86
C ALA A 794 -10.84 -25.35 -14.94
N THR A 795 -10.19 -25.50 -13.75
CA THR A 795 -10.37 -26.66 -12.88
C THR A 795 -10.87 -26.23 -11.48
N PRO A 796 -12.19 -26.21 -11.25
CA PRO A 796 -12.77 -25.78 -9.98
C PRO A 796 -12.23 -26.50 -8.73
N ALA A 797 -11.82 -27.75 -8.87
CA ALA A 797 -11.21 -28.53 -7.80
C ALA A 797 -9.94 -27.90 -7.21
N LEU A 798 -9.26 -27.01 -7.94
CA LEU A 798 -8.03 -26.35 -7.48
C LEU A 798 -8.25 -25.06 -6.69
N TRP A 799 -9.48 -24.51 -6.68
CA TRP A 799 -9.71 -23.20 -6.05
C TRP A 799 -11.06 -23.03 -5.33
N GLN A 800 -12.09 -23.85 -5.62
CA GLN A 800 -13.41 -23.65 -4.99
C GLN A 800 -13.45 -23.96 -3.50
N ARG A 801 -12.58 -24.84 -3.04
CA ARG A 801 -12.57 -25.34 -1.66
C ARG A 801 -11.19 -25.24 -1.03
N ASP A 802 -10.47 -24.16 -1.31
CA ASP A 802 -9.15 -23.89 -0.71
C ASP A 802 -9.19 -23.71 0.80
N THR A 803 -10.31 -23.22 1.32
CA THR A 803 -10.52 -22.95 2.75
C THR A 803 -11.35 -24.03 3.46
N ASP A 804 -11.66 -25.14 2.78
CA ASP A 804 -12.48 -26.24 3.26
C ASP A 804 -11.70 -27.56 3.26
N PRO A 805 -11.53 -28.23 4.40
CA PRO A 805 -10.83 -29.52 4.47
C PRO A 805 -11.41 -30.57 3.54
N GLY A 806 -12.71 -30.50 3.21
CA GLY A 806 -13.35 -31.41 2.26
C GLY A 806 -12.85 -31.24 0.82
N GLY A 807 -12.10 -30.20 0.51
CA GLY A 807 -11.46 -29.96 -0.78
C GLY A 807 -10.15 -30.71 -1.02
N PHE A 808 -9.64 -31.49 -0.03
CA PHE A 808 -8.33 -32.14 -0.10
C PHE A 808 -8.36 -33.55 0.51
N ALA A 809 -7.60 -34.46 -0.09
CA ALA A 809 -7.35 -35.78 0.51
C ALA A 809 -5.98 -36.32 0.11
N TRP A 810 -5.11 -36.61 1.08
CA TRP A 810 -3.88 -37.34 0.82
C TRP A 810 -4.15 -38.71 0.18
N ILE A 811 -3.30 -39.12 -0.75
CA ILE A 811 -3.14 -40.51 -1.25
C ILE A 811 -1.81 -41.03 -0.72
N VAL A 812 -0.74 -40.29 -0.93
CA VAL A 812 0.62 -40.63 -0.51
C VAL A 812 1.22 -39.43 0.19
N SER A 813 1.40 -39.51 1.49
CA SER A 813 2.01 -38.46 2.35
C SER A 813 3.26 -38.96 3.06
N ASP A 814 3.61 -40.28 2.95
CA ASP A 814 4.63 -40.94 3.75
C ASP A 814 5.69 -41.70 2.93
N ALA A 815 5.68 -41.56 1.59
CA ALA A 815 6.66 -42.19 0.71
C ALA A 815 8.01 -41.44 0.67
N ALA A 816 8.59 -41.20 1.86
CA ALA A 816 9.82 -40.45 2.03
C ALA A 816 11.01 -41.06 1.27
N GLU A 817 11.13 -42.41 1.25
CA GLU A 817 12.20 -43.11 0.54
C GLU A 817 12.10 -42.95 -1.00
N ASP A 818 10.90 -42.69 -1.48
CA ASP A 818 10.61 -42.47 -2.89
C ASP A 818 10.67 -40.99 -3.28
N ASN A 819 10.61 -40.06 -2.31
CA ASN A 819 10.39 -38.62 -2.51
C ASN A 819 9.13 -38.35 -3.36
N VAL A 820 8.06 -39.10 -3.12
CA VAL A 820 6.77 -38.96 -3.85
C VAL A 820 5.69 -38.47 -2.92
N LEU A 821 4.94 -37.46 -3.38
CA LEU A 821 3.73 -36.94 -2.74
C LEU A 821 2.56 -37.05 -3.72
N ALA A 822 1.39 -37.49 -3.25
CA ALA A 822 0.20 -37.54 -4.08
C ALA A 822 -1.06 -37.20 -3.26
N PHE A 823 -1.95 -36.39 -3.84
CA PHE A 823 -3.19 -35.96 -3.21
C PHE A 823 -4.30 -35.72 -4.24
N LEU A 824 -5.52 -35.71 -3.74
CA LEU A 824 -6.72 -35.35 -4.51
C LEU A 824 -7.20 -33.98 -4.06
N ARG A 825 -7.61 -33.17 -5.03
CA ARG A 825 -8.38 -31.93 -4.84
C ARG A 825 -9.80 -32.17 -5.31
N TYR A 826 -10.79 -31.57 -4.68
CA TYR A 826 -12.21 -31.71 -4.99
C TYR A 826 -12.89 -30.36 -5.14
N ASP A 827 -13.79 -30.26 -6.13
CA ASP A 827 -14.72 -29.12 -6.23
C ASP A 827 -15.96 -29.30 -5.34
N HIS A 828 -16.90 -28.37 -5.41
CA HIS A 828 -18.18 -28.45 -4.69
C HIS A 828 -19.07 -29.63 -5.12
N GLN A 829 -18.90 -30.13 -6.34
CA GLN A 829 -19.63 -31.27 -6.87
C GLN A 829 -18.94 -32.62 -6.55
N GLY A 830 -17.75 -32.56 -5.95
CA GLY A 830 -16.92 -33.73 -5.64
C GLY A 830 -16.13 -34.24 -6.82
N ALA A 831 -16.01 -33.48 -7.93
CA ALA A 831 -15.16 -33.89 -9.05
C ALA A 831 -13.67 -33.76 -8.64
N PRO A 832 -12.89 -34.86 -8.81
CA PRO A 832 -11.51 -34.89 -8.35
C PRO A 832 -10.52 -34.41 -9.40
N LEU A 833 -9.41 -33.81 -8.91
CA LEU A 833 -8.13 -33.72 -9.61
C LEU A 833 -7.10 -34.46 -8.76
N LEU A 834 -6.30 -35.33 -9.39
CA LEU A 834 -5.16 -36.01 -8.78
C LEU A 834 -3.88 -35.25 -9.14
N ALA A 835 -3.13 -34.79 -8.14
CA ALA A 835 -1.80 -34.26 -8.29
C ALA A 835 -0.77 -35.21 -7.68
N VAL A 836 0.31 -35.50 -8.42
CA VAL A 836 1.40 -36.31 -7.95
C VAL A 836 2.73 -35.72 -8.32
N SER A 837 3.64 -35.58 -7.33
CA SER A 837 4.98 -35.02 -7.48
C SER A 837 6.01 -36.08 -7.16
N ASN A 838 6.98 -36.29 -8.05
CA ASN A 838 8.17 -37.11 -7.85
C ASN A 838 9.38 -36.19 -7.75
N PHE A 839 9.82 -35.90 -6.55
CA PHE A 839 10.98 -35.04 -6.27
C PHE A 839 12.32 -35.82 -6.23
N SER A 840 12.36 -37.00 -6.86
CA SER A 840 13.59 -37.78 -7.06
C SER A 840 14.02 -37.77 -8.55
N PRO A 841 15.32 -37.90 -8.84
CA PRO A 841 15.83 -37.93 -10.22
C PRO A 841 15.63 -39.31 -10.88
N VAL A 842 14.73 -40.14 -10.35
CA VAL A 842 14.50 -41.49 -10.81
C VAL A 842 13.11 -41.61 -11.43
N VAL A 843 13.02 -42.10 -12.66
CA VAL A 843 11.73 -42.43 -13.29
C VAL A 843 11.10 -43.60 -12.54
N ARG A 844 9.82 -43.50 -12.19
CA ARG A 844 9.10 -44.59 -11.52
C ARG A 844 8.04 -45.18 -12.43
N HIS A 845 8.33 -46.35 -12.97
CA HIS A 845 7.41 -47.05 -13.86
C HIS A 845 6.37 -47.87 -13.09
N GLY A 846 5.11 -47.81 -13.50
CA GLY A 846 4.03 -48.58 -12.92
C GLY A 846 3.72 -48.24 -11.46
N TYR A 847 4.01 -47.01 -11.02
CA TYR A 847 3.76 -46.54 -9.65
C TYR A 847 2.25 -46.57 -9.37
N ALA A 848 1.84 -47.28 -8.33
CA ALA A 848 0.43 -47.51 -8.05
C ALA A 848 -0.13 -46.42 -7.12
N LEU A 849 -1.18 -45.73 -7.55
CA LEU A 849 -1.89 -44.69 -6.73
C LEU A 849 -3.35 -45.07 -6.57
N GLY A 850 -3.84 -45.06 -5.33
CA GLY A 850 -5.23 -45.33 -4.98
C GLY A 850 -6.18 -44.26 -5.51
N VAL A 851 -7.27 -44.66 -6.16
CA VAL A 851 -8.31 -43.74 -6.66
C VAL A 851 -9.71 -44.17 -6.19
N PRO A 852 -10.70 -43.26 -6.22
CA PRO A 852 -12.01 -43.46 -5.59
C PRO A 852 -12.82 -44.64 -6.14
N ASP A 853 -12.67 -45.01 -7.41
CA ASP A 853 -13.48 -46.02 -8.05
C ASP A 853 -12.74 -46.77 -9.20
N THR A 854 -13.33 -47.85 -9.70
CA THR A 854 -12.79 -48.68 -10.78
C THR A 854 -13.30 -48.31 -12.18
N HIS A 855 -14.21 -47.34 -12.26
CA HIS A 855 -14.93 -47.02 -13.49
C HIS A 855 -14.43 -45.73 -14.16
N THR A 856 -13.95 -44.76 -13.37
CA THR A 856 -13.46 -43.48 -13.88
C THR A 856 -12.16 -43.65 -14.63
N VAL A 857 -12.17 -43.33 -15.92
CA VAL A 857 -10.94 -43.26 -16.74
C VAL A 857 -10.27 -41.92 -16.45
N TRP A 858 -8.96 -41.94 -16.25
CA TRP A 858 -8.19 -40.74 -15.93
C TRP A 858 -7.32 -40.32 -17.11
N ARG A 859 -7.13 -39.03 -17.26
CA ARG A 859 -6.27 -38.45 -18.29
C ARG A 859 -5.29 -37.48 -17.65
N GLU A 860 -4.03 -37.54 -18.07
CA GLU A 860 -3.03 -36.55 -17.79
C GLU A 860 -3.43 -35.21 -18.45
N VAL A 861 -3.47 -34.12 -17.67
CA VAL A 861 -3.87 -32.79 -18.14
C VAL A 861 -2.76 -31.77 -17.98
N LEU A 862 -1.73 -32.10 -17.20
CA LEU A 862 -0.52 -31.34 -17.06
C LEU A 862 0.63 -32.26 -16.64
N ASN A 863 1.79 -32.10 -17.25
CA ASN A 863 3.01 -32.81 -16.90
C ASN A 863 4.20 -31.84 -17.04
N THR A 864 4.87 -31.53 -15.93
CA THR A 864 5.96 -30.58 -15.90
C THR A 864 7.26 -31.09 -16.58
N ASP A 865 7.30 -32.35 -16.98
CA ASP A 865 8.41 -32.99 -17.74
C ASP A 865 8.14 -33.07 -19.26
N GLU A 866 7.08 -32.38 -19.76
CA GLU A 866 6.88 -32.34 -21.22
C GLU A 866 8.06 -31.62 -21.93
N GLU A 867 8.41 -32.15 -23.14
CA GLU A 867 9.50 -31.57 -23.96
C GLU A 867 9.30 -30.08 -24.23
N ARG A 868 8.05 -29.62 -24.42
CA ARG A 868 7.73 -28.19 -24.68
C ARG A 868 8.11 -27.26 -23.52
N TYR A 869 8.25 -27.78 -22.30
CA TYR A 869 8.72 -27.06 -21.13
C TYR A 869 10.21 -27.27 -20.83
N GLY A 870 10.94 -27.94 -21.71
CA GLY A 870 12.35 -28.31 -21.53
C GLY A 870 12.54 -29.51 -20.63
N GLY A 871 11.54 -30.40 -20.55
CA GLY A 871 11.56 -31.65 -19.84
C GLY A 871 12.07 -32.82 -20.69
N GLY A 872 12.04 -34.02 -20.14
CA GLY A 872 12.47 -35.28 -20.78
C GLY A 872 11.40 -35.97 -21.60
N GLY A 873 10.15 -35.49 -21.60
CA GLY A 873 9.01 -36.05 -22.35
C GLY A 873 8.48 -37.38 -21.78
N ILE A 874 8.77 -37.69 -20.52
CA ILE A 874 8.25 -38.91 -19.88
C ILE A 874 6.88 -38.60 -19.29
N GLY A 875 5.87 -39.42 -19.58
CA GLY A 875 4.51 -39.18 -19.10
C GLY A 875 3.55 -40.32 -19.39
N ASN A 876 2.25 -40.05 -19.33
CA ASN A 876 1.15 -41.01 -19.53
C ASN A 876 0.19 -40.51 -20.63
N PRO A 877 0.57 -40.66 -21.91
CA PRO A 877 -0.20 -40.07 -23.01
C PRO A 877 -1.54 -40.77 -23.25
N GLU A 878 -1.70 -42.02 -22.85
CA GLU A 878 -2.92 -42.77 -23.02
C GLU A 878 -3.83 -42.68 -21.80
N PRO A 879 -5.15 -42.66 -21.98
CA PRO A 879 -6.09 -42.68 -20.86
C PRO A 879 -5.88 -43.89 -19.94
N LEU A 880 -5.79 -43.61 -18.65
CA LEU A 880 -5.48 -44.61 -17.63
C LEU A 880 -6.77 -45.18 -17.03
N LYS A 881 -6.87 -46.48 -17.00
CA LYS A 881 -7.99 -47.23 -16.37
C LYS A 881 -7.54 -47.77 -15.02
N PRO A 882 -8.30 -47.46 -13.94
CA PRO A 882 -8.05 -48.08 -12.66
C PRO A 882 -8.24 -49.58 -12.69
N GLY A 883 -7.44 -50.29 -11.92
CA GLY A 883 -7.53 -51.73 -11.74
C GLY A 883 -7.68 -52.13 -10.28
N GLU A 884 -8.10 -53.40 -10.07
CA GLU A 884 -8.08 -54.04 -8.76
C GLU A 884 -6.83 -54.92 -8.60
N PRO A 885 -6.29 -55.09 -7.37
CA PRO A 885 -6.78 -54.51 -6.12
C PRO A 885 -6.42 -53.01 -5.97
N GLY A 886 -7.22 -52.29 -5.20
CA GLY A 886 -6.91 -50.94 -4.80
C GLY A 886 -5.71 -50.84 -3.86
N THR A 887 -5.25 -49.60 -3.60
CA THR A 887 -4.14 -49.29 -2.69
C THR A 887 -4.42 -48.02 -1.91
N HIS A 888 -3.59 -47.71 -0.91
CA HIS A 888 -3.71 -46.48 -0.07
C HIS A 888 -5.13 -46.33 0.51
N GLY A 889 -5.75 -47.43 0.95
CA GLY A 889 -7.10 -47.40 1.54
C GLY A 889 -8.22 -47.09 0.53
N ARG A 890 -7.96 -47.14 -0.77
CA ARG A 890 -8.95 -46.88 -1.85
C ARG A 890 -9.28 -48.12 -2.63
N PRO A 891 -10.49 -48.21 -3.23
CA PRO A 891 -10.97 -49.45 -3.85
C PRO A 891 -10.25 -49.82 -5.18
N ALA A 892 -9.65 -48.84 -5.84
CA ALA A 892 -9.00 -49.02 -7.12
C ALA A 892 -7.61 -48.37 -7.14
N ALA A 893 -6.76 -48.78 -8.08
CA ALA A 893 -5.43 -48.20 -8.27
C ALA A 893 -5.17 -47.85 -9.74
N LEU A 894 -4.59 -46.68 -9.97
CA LEU A 894 -3.95 -46.32 -11.23
C LEU A 894 -2.49 -46.76 -11.20
N ARG A 895 -1.96 -47.16 -12.35
CA ARG A 895 -0.54 -47.41 -12.53
C ARG A 895 0.05 -46.40 -13.48
N LEU A 896 0.93 -45.53 -12.94
CA LEU A 896 1.50 -44.37 -13.62
C LEU A 896 2.98 -44.57 -13.91
N THR A 897 3.46 -43.95 -14.96
CA THR A 897 4.87 -43.61 -15.09
C THR A 897 5.06 -42.20 -14.52
N LEU A 898 5.84 -42.04 -13.42
CA LEU A 898 6.18 -40.76 -12.84
C LEU A 898 7.52 -40.30 -13.39
N PRO A 899 7.56 -39.18 -14.10
CA PRO A 899 8.81 -38.61 -14.59
C PRO A 899 9.73 -38.17 -13.43
N PRO A 900 11.04 -38.02 -13.66
CA PRO A 900 11.98 -37.58 -12.62
C PRO A 900 11.86 -36.08 -12.37
N LEU A 901 11.94 -35.65 -11.12
CA LEU A 901 11.87 -34.23 -10.74
C LEU A 901 10.69 -33.51 -11.42
N ALA A 902 9.49 -34.09 -11.27
CA ALA A 902 8.31 -33.60 -12.00
C ALA A 902 7.02 -33.77 -11.20
N THR A 903 6.04 -32.93 -11.54
CA THR A 903 4.66 -33.00 -11.07
C THR A 903 3.72 -33.28 -12.25
N VAL A 904 2.78 -34.19 -12.03
CA VAL A 904 1.76 -34.59 -13.01
C VAL A 904 0.37 -34.39 -12.42
N TRP A 905 -0.54 -33.81 -13.21
CA TRP A 905 -1.95 -33.69 -12.83
C TRP A 905 -2.82 -34.56 -13.73
N LEU A 906 -3.76 -35.25 -13.09
CA LEU A 906 -4.73 -36.10 -13.81
C LEU A 906 -6.15 -35.74 -13.37
N ARG A 907 -7.10 -35.84 -14.30
CA ARG A 907 -8.53 -35.68 -14.02
C ARG A 907 -9.33 -36.79 -14.70
N PRO A 908 -10.58 -37.05 -14.28
CA PRO A 908 -11.52 -37.87 -15.02
C PRO A 908 -11.64 -37.39 -16.48
N ALA A 909 -11.64 -38.38 -17.44
CA ALA A 909 -11.67 -38.14 -18.88
C ALA A 909 -13.06 -37.79 -19.39
#